data_57f9669a9e20aeddc57f802f64db19aa
#
_entry.id   57f9669a9e20aeddc57f802f64db19aa
#
_cell.length_a   1.000
_cell.length_b   1.000
_cell.length_c   1.000
_cell.angle_alpha   90.00
_cell.angle_beta   90.00
_cell.angle_gamma   90.00
#
_symmetry.space_group_name_H-M   'P 1'
#
loop_
_entity.id
_entity.type
_entity.pdbx_description
1 polymer ?
#
loop_
_entity_poly.entity_id
_entity_poly.type
_entity_poly.pdbx_seq_one_letter_code
_entity_poly.pdbx_strand_id
1 'polypeptide(L)'
;MKSVTRPAPARNRAVRKTLLAGLIVASCATAAHRQLDERFGRANPKRFDFRRESPDAPASPTLLSTTSSSAAPAPSFRQDVLPLFEHRCVVCHGCYDAPCQLKLGSWDGVARGASKQKVYDGERLLEVRPTRLFEDAEQPSAWRKLDFFPVLNERTPGPANDRLGSLLYRMLDLKRRHPLVQQGVLPGATFDFGIDRKQTCPDLTEIGSFEAEHPDWGMPFGFPGIDATEQELIARWLERGAPHEDLPPLGASVELQIHAWEDFLGGTSLREQLVSRYLYEHLFLATIYFEDDPIRTRFRLVRSSTPPGQPIRIIATRRPIDAPGVRRVYYRLARVRETIVEKTDMPYALGPARLARLREIFFSAPDGVVALPSYDVDVASNPFVAFASLPARARYRFMLDEAQLTMMGFIKGPVCRGQVALNVIEDQFWVFFADPEADPRGLQDGFLRSEATDLRLPAGWGSDAPILVPWLEYRRLQDRYLLAKSQFLEQNLARKKVDFSLIWDGDGSNPNAALTVFRHFNSATVVKGLVGPEPKTVWVLTYSEFERIHYLLVAGFDVFGNIGHQLNTRLYMDFLRMQAEFNFLQFLPIKDRRPLRDLWYRGAPDEVKEHVYGHAAHFDRETDINYQTGHPKSEFLDGLARRLAPIVDQTYDLAAVLGRDADTLGDATLLTDLQSLARLRGASLGYLPETAILRIDLARGSPLYLTLVRNSGHSNVSSIFKEESRILPAEHTLSVVPGFIGAYTNALYIVPRSLVRRFTTAVAGLASESDYAELASEFAIRRTNPNFWRYADTLQAAHAASTGGFHGLLDLSRYENR
;
A
#
# COMPACT_ATOMS: atom_id res chain seq x y z
N MET A 1 4.72 76.74 -10.50
CA MET A 1 4.27 75.87 -9.40
C MET A 1 3.54 74.64 -10.00
N LYS A 2 4.21 73.49 -10.11
CA LYS A 2 3.63 72.20 -10.48
C LYS A 2 3.88 71.27 -9.33
N SER A 3 2.83 70.76 -8.69
CA SER A 3 2.89 69.80 -7.59
C SER A 3 3.18 68.41 -8.12
N VAL A 4 4.23 67.79 -7.57
CA VAL A 4 4.58 66.37 -7.84
C VAL A 4 3.91 65.53 -6.76
N THR A 5 2.97 64.69 -7.13
CA THR A 5 2.41 63.68 -6.26
C THR A 5 3.27 62.40 -6.33
N ARG A 6 3.78 61.97 -5.17
CA ARG A 6 4.49 60.69 -4.98
C ARG A 6 3.49 59.53 -4.97
N PRO A 7 3.80 58.32 -5.54
CA PRO A 7 2.94 57.14 -5.40
C PRO A 7 3.17 56.48 -4.03
N ALA A 8 2.09 55.98 -3.44
CA ALA A 8 2.04 55.24 -2.18
C ALA A 8 2.60 53.82 -2.32
N PRO A 9 3.15 53.22 -1.27
CA PRO A 9 3.91 52.00 -1.35
C PRO A 9 3.06 50.71 -1.54
N ALA A 10 3.60 49.79 -2.32
CA ALA A 10 2.97 48.56 -2.76
C ALA A 10 2.76 47.46 -1.67
N ARG A 11 2.77 47.83 -0.39
CA ARG A 11 2.69 46.92 0.76
C ARG A 11 1.30 46.24 0.98
N ASN A 12 0.23 46.80 0.43
CA ASN A 12 -1.14 46.34 0.76
C ASN A 12 -1.70 45.22 -0.15
N ARG A 13 -1.05 44.88 -1.28
CA ARG A 13 -1.55 43.84 -2.16
C ARG A 13 -1.13 42.40 -1.71
N ALA A 14 0.07 42.27 -1.15
CA ALA A 14 0.54 40.97 -0.66
C ALA A 14 -0.24 40.48 0.57
N VAL A 15 -0.55 41.37 1.51
CA VAL A 15 -1.32 41.06 2.73
C VAL A 15 -2.76 40.68 2.41
N ARG A 16 -3.40 41.34 1.41
CA ARG A 16 -4.76 40.96 0.98
C ARG A 16 -4.83 39.61 0.26
N LYS A 17 -3.80 39.22 -0.51
CA LYS A 17 -3.73 37.91 -1.19
C LYS A 17 -3.49 36.76 -0.20
N THR A 18 -2.66 36.97 0.81
CA THR A 18 -2.42 35.98 1.87
C THR A 18 -3.66 35.76 2.75
N LEU A 19 -4.44 36.82 3.00
CA LEU A 19 -5.72 36.72 3.70
C LEU A 19 -6.81 36.01 2.87
N LEU A 20 -6.82 36.17 1.55
CA LEU A 20 -7.80 35.48 0.70
C LEU A 20 -7.51 33.98 0.55
N ALA A 21 -6.25 33.58 0.43
CA ALA A 21 -5.84 32.16 0.42
C ALA A 21 -6.08 31.52 1.81
N GLY A 22 -5.82 32.26 2.89
CA GLY A 22 -6.16 31.83 4.25
C GLY A 22 -7.68 31.72 4.47
N LEU A 23 -8.49 32.58 3.84
CA LEU A 23 -9.96 32.55 3.91
C LEU A 23 -10.57 31.37 3.12
N ILE A 24 -10.00 30.97 2.00
CA ILE A 24 -10.47 29.79 1.24
C ILE A 24 -10.19 28.50 2.01
N VAL A 25 -9.02 28.38 2.62
CA VAL A 25 -8.66 27.25 3.49
C VAL A 25 -9.46 27.31 4.80
N ALA A 26 -9.67 28.49 5.37
CA ALA A 26 -10.50 28.68 6.56
C ALA A 26 -12.00 28.46 6.27
N SER A 27 -12.50 28.79 5.07
CA SER A 27 -13.88 28.48 4.67
C SER A 27 -14.10 26.99 4.48
N CYS A 28 -13.11 26.25 3.98
CA CYS A 28 -13.16 24.78 3.91
C CYS A 28 -13.09 24.16 5.31
N ALA A 29 -12.26 24.70 6.21
CA ALA A 29 -12.15 24.22 7.59
C ALA A 29 -13.38 24.56 8.44
N THR A 30 -14.00 25.74 8.25
CA THR A 30 -15.25 26.10 8.92
C THR A 30 -16.45 25.34 8.38
N ALA A 31 -16.48 25.00 7.10
CA ALA A 31 -17.50 24.09 6.55
C ALA A 31 -17.36 22.67 7.08
N ALA A 32 -16.13 22.16 7.19
CA ALA A 32 -15.84 20.86 7.82
C ALA A 32 -16.18 20.89 9.33
N HIS A 33 -15.87 21.97 10.03
CA HIS A 33 -16.20 22.12 11.45
C HIS A 33 -17.70 22.25 11.69
N ARG A 34 -18.46 22.95 10.83
CA ARG A 34 -19.92 23.00 10.91
C ARG A 34 -20.58 21.65 10.61
N GLN A 35 -20.09 20.90 9.62
CA GLN A 35 -20.61 19.57 9.34
C GLN A 35 -20.28 18.55 10.46
N LEU A 36 -19.17 18.73 11.16
CA LEU A 36 -18.79 17.92 12.32
C LEU A 36 -19.64 18.30 13.55
N ASP A 37 -19.88 19.59 13.80
CA ASP A 37 -20.75 20.07 14.90
C ASP A 37 -22.23 19.67 14.74
N GLU A 38 -22.71 19.57 13.51
CA GLU A 38 -24.09 19.13 13.23
C GLU A 38 -24.25 17.61 13.38
N ARG A 39 -23.18 16.80 13.22
CA ARG A 39 -23.22 15.34 13.39
C ARG A 39 -22.93 14.85 14.81
N PHE A 40 -22.21 15.61 15.61
CA PHE A 40 -21.74 15.14 16.93
C PHE A 40 -22.05 16.17 18.01
N GLY A 41 -23.15 15.93 18.74
CA GLY A 41 -23.48 16.70 19.94
C GLY A 41 -22.35 16.63 20.99
N ARG A 42 -22.06 17.74 21.63
CA ARG A 42 -20.98 17.93 22.62
C ARG A 42 -20.98 16.85 23.70
N ALA A 43 -19.92 16.04 23.73
CA ALA A 43 -19.61 15.15 24.83
C ALA A 43 -18.58 15.78 25.78
N ASN A 44 -18.87 15.75 27.06
CA ASN A 44 -18.10 16.37 28.13
C ASN A 44 -16.95 15.40 28.55
N PRO A 45 -15.68 15.79 28.61
CA PRO A 45 -14.59 14.90 28.98
C PRO A 45 -14.47 14.73 30.49
N LYS A 46 -14.62 13.49 30.97
CA LYS A 46 -14.21 13.11 32.33
C LYS A 46 -12.75 12.64 32.30
N ARG A 47 -11.89 13.32 33.06
CA ARG A 47 -10.51 12.90 33.35
C ARG A 47 -10.53 11.64 34.23
N PHE A 48 -9.75 10.63 33.84
CA PHE A 48 -9.42 9.49 34.68
C PHE A 48 -7.93 9.50 35.01
N ASP A 49 -7.65 9.33 36.29
CA ASP A 49 -6.33 9.27 36.92
C ASP A 49 -5.94 7.81 37.15
N PHE A 50 -4.77 7.37 36.69
CA PHE A 50 -4.30 5.99 36.87
C PHE A 50 -3.16 5.92 37.87
N ARG A 51 -3.41 5.32 39.06
CA ARG A 51 -2.36 4.80 39.94
C ARG A 51 -2.06 3.34 39.62
N ARG A 52 -0.77 3.01 39.60
CA ARG A 52 -0.25 1.64 39.43
C ARG A 52 -0.48 0.83 40.70
N GLU A 53 -1.01 -0.37 40.58
CA GLU A 53 -0.80 -1.48 41.49
C GLU A 53 -0.59 -2.77 40.70
N SER A 54 0.47 -3.50 41.06
CA SER A 54 0.76 -4.86 40.56
C SER A 54 0.17 -5.87 41.54
N PRO A 55 -0.42 -6.95 41.08
CA PRO A 55 -0.49 -8.15 41.90
C PRO A 55 0.12 -9.38 41.24
N ASP A 56 0.60 -10.24 42.13
CA ASP A 56 1.29 -11.51 41.95
C ASP A 56 0.52 -12.56 41.14
N ALA A 57 1.28 -13.44 40.47
CA ALA A 57 0.78 -14.56 39.70
C ALA A 57 0.37 -15.76 40.59
N PRO A 58 -0.70 -16.49 40.27
CA PRO A 58 -0.91 -17.83 40.75
C PRO A 58 -0.56 -18.92 39.75
N ALA A 59 -0.14 -20.04 40.30
CA ALA A 59 0.43 -21.22 39.67
C ALA A 59 -0.55 -21.97 38.73
N SER A 60 0.05 -22.64 37.73
CA SER A 60 -0.60 -23.54 36.76
C SER A 60 -1.22 -24.76 37.42
N PRO A 61 -2.40 -25.23 37.00
CA PRO A 61 -2.91 -26.53 37.38
C PRO A 61 -2.38 -27.65 36.47
N THR A 62 -1.97 -28.72 37.13
CA THR A 62 -1.54 -30.01 36.60
C THR A 62 -2.71 -30.73 35.93
N LEU A 63 -2.55 -31.14 34.69
CA LEU A 63 -3.54 -31.95 33.95
C LEU A 63 -3.43 -33.42 34.37
N LEU A 64 -4.53 -33.94 34.90
CA LEU A 64 -4.77 -35.36 35.10
C LEU A 64 -5.23 -36.01 33.80
N SER A 65 -4.54 -37.04 33.39
CA SER A 65 -4.87 -37.92 32.28
C SER A 65 -6.04 -38.82 32.57
N THR A 66 -7.09 -38.84 31.73
CA THR A 66 -8.11 -39.89 31.72
C THR A 66 -8.36 -40.41 30.33
N THR A 67 -7.99 -41.68 30.15
CA THR A 67 -8.55 -42.78 29.35
C THR A 67 -9.13 -42.49 27.95
N SER A 68 -8.54 -43.18 27.00
CA SER A 68 -8.85 -43.33 25.58
C SER A 68 -10.25 -43.83 25.27
N SER A 69 -10.96 -43.04 24.51
CA SER A 69 -12.02 -43.47 23.58
C SER A 69 -11.40 -43.35 22.18
N SER A 70 -11.62 -44.35 21.32
CA SER A 70 -11.13 -44.37 19.92
C SER A 70 -11.92 -43.39 19.03
N ALA A 71 -11.83 -42.11 19.33
CA ALA A 71 -12.32 -41.04 18.47
C ALA A 71 -11.24 -40.68 17.45
N ALA A 72 -11.64 -40.39 16.21
CA ALA A 72 -10.75 -39.86 15.20
C ALA A 72 -9.88 -38.71 15.77
N PRO A 73 -8.60 -38.59 15.36
CA PRO A 73 -7.73 -37.55 15.89
C PRO A 73 -8.35 -36.16 15.70
N ALA A 74 -8.05 -35.24 16.61
CA ALA A 74 -8.49 -33.85 16.46
C ALA A 74 -7.93 -33.28 15.17
N PRO A 75 -8.71 -32.47 14.42
CA PRO A 75 -8.18 -31.77 13.25
C PRO A 75 -7.00 -30.86 13.65
N SER A 76 -5.92 -30.92 12.85
CA SER A 76 -4.77 -30.03 12.96
C SER A 76 -5.15 -28.62 12.50
N PHE A 77 -4.80 -27.57 13.31
CA PHE A 77 -5.01 -26.21 12.83
C PHE A 77 -4.26 -25.93 11.53
N ARG A 78 -2.99 -26.35 11.47
CA ARG A 78 -2.11 -26.00 10.34
C ARG A 78 -2.36 -26.84 9.09
N GLN A 79 -2.70 -28.11 9.25
CA GLN A 79 -2.86 -29.03 8.11
C GLN A 79 -4.29 -29.08 7.57
N ASP A 80 -5.28 -28.86 8.44
CA ASP A 80 -6.68 -29.06 8.09
C ASP A 80 -7.47 -27.74 8.10
N VAL A 81 -7.35 -26.93 9.17
CA VAL A 81 -8.18 -25.73 9.39
C VAL A 81 -7.62 -24.50 8.67
N LEU A 82 -6.31 -24.24 8.78
CA LEU A 82 -5.71 -23.05 8.17
C LEU A 82 -5.84 -23.02 6.64
N PRO A 83 -5.63 -24.11 5.89
CA PRO A 83 -5.87 -24.11 4.44
C PRO A 83 -7.33 -23.77 4.10
N LEU A 84 -8.29 -24.28 4.88
CA LEU A 84 -9.68 -23.91 4.70
C LEU A 84 -9.92 -22.43 4.99
N PHE A 85 -9.34 -21.90 6.09
CA PHE A 85 -9.45 -20.48 6.40
C PHE A 85 -8.83 -19.61 5.31
N GLU A 86 -7.70 -19.97 4.76
CA GLU A 86 -7.04 -19.24 3.66
C GLU A 86 -7.97 -19.06 2.47
N HIS A 87 -8.65 -20.12 2.06
CA HIS A 87 -9.52 -20.12 0.88
C HIS A 87 -10.92 -19.52 1.11
N ARG A 88 -11.42 -19.44 2.35
CA ARG A 88 -12.80 -19.02 2.66
C ARG A 88 -12.90 -17.77 3.53
N CYS A 89 -11.89 -17.51 4.33
CA CYS A 89 -11.94 -16.50 5.38
C CYS A 89 -10.84 -15.44 5.24
N VAL A 90 -9.59 -15.86 5.13
CA VAL A 90 -8.41 -14.95 5.04
C VAL A 90 -8.49 -14.05 3.81
N VAL A 91 -9.10 -14.51 2.73
CA VAL A 91 -9.40 -13.70 1.53
C VAL A 91 -10.19 -12.41 1.82
N CYS A 92 -10.72 -12.24 3.04
CA CYS A 92 -11.33 -11.00 3.54
C CYS A 92 -10.82 -10.64 4.94
N HIS A 93 -10.29 -11.59 5.71
CA HIS A 93 -9.86 -11.46 7.11
C HIS A 93 -8.33 -11.62 7.28
N GLY A 94 -7.54 -11.14 6.32
CA GLY A 94 -6.08 -11.22 6.36
C GLY A 94 -5.36 -9.93 6.79
N CYS A 95 -5.96 -8.76 6.63
CA CYS A 95 -5.33 -7.46 6.91
C CYS A 95 -5.48 -7.00 8.35
N TYR A 96 -4.71 -6.00 8.79
CA TYR A 96 -4.90 -5.33 10.08
C TYR A 96 -6.30 -4.73 10.22
N ASP A 97 -6.76 -4.07 9.17
CA ASP A 97 -8.07 -3.44 9.08
C ASP A 97 -9.14 -4.34 8.47
N ALA A 98 -8.96 -5.67 8.54
CA ALA A 98 -10.00 -6.64 8.24
C ALA A 98 -11.28 -6.34 9.03
N PRO A 99 -12.47 -6.76 8.55
CA PRO A 99 -13.71 -6.55 9.27
C PRO A 99 -13.60 -6.99 10.74
N CYS A 100 -13.99 -6.09 11.66
CA CYS A 100 -13.87 -6.30 13.12
C CYS A 100 -12.44 -6.57 13.61
N GLN A 101 -11.41 -6.16 12.89
CA GLN A 101 -10.01 -6.50 13.13
C GLN A 101 -9.74 -8.02 13.30
N LEU A 102 -10.68 -8.87 12.88
CA LEU A 102 -10.55 -10.32 13.01
C LEU A 102 -9.58 -10.85 11.94
N LYS A 103 -8.44 -11.35 12.38
CA LYS A 103 -7.43 -11.98 11.51
C LYS A 103 -7.51 -13.49 11.66
N LEU A 104 -7.70 -14.19 10.55
CA LEU A 104 -7.88 -15.64 10.53
C LEU A 104 -6.71 -16.39 9.87
N GLY A 105 -5.63 -15.68 9.52
CA GLY A 105 -4.42 -16.24 8.91
C GLY A 105 -3.46 -16.92 9.88
N SER A 106 -3.78 -16.99 11.17
CA SER A 106 -3.01 -17.72 12.19
C SER A 106 -3.88 -18.06 13.38
N TRP A 107 -3.47 -19.05 14.17
CA TRP A 107 -4.15 -19.36 15.43
C TRP A 107 -4.10 -18.19 16.40
N ASP A 108 -2.96 -17.50 16.50
CA ASP A 108 -2.82 -16.29 17.34
C ASP A 108 -3.85 -15.21 16.96
N GLY A 109 -4.16 -15.06 15.69
CA GLY A 109 -5.19 -14.12 15.22
C GLY A 109 -6.60 -14.56 15.64
N VAL A 110 -6.90 -15.84 15.56
CA VAL A 110 -8.17 -16.41 16.05
C VAL A 110 -8.29 -16.22 17.56
N ALA A 111 -7.23 -16.54 18.32
CA ALA A 111 -7.18 -16.42 19.78
C ALA A 111 -7.22 -14.95 20.24
N ARG A 112 -6.63 -14.02 19.46
CA ARG A 112 -6.79 -12.57 19.68
C ARG A 112 -8.26 -12.18 19.68
N GLY A 113 -9.06 -12.72 18.77
CA GLY A 113 -10.46 -12.39 18.60
C GLY A 113 -10.70 -11.14 17.76
N ALA A 114 -11.83 -10.50 17.99
CA ALA A 114 -12.32 -9.36 17.21
C ALA A 114 -12.47 -8.10 18.06
N SER A 115 -12.52 -6.93 17.41
CA SER A 115 -12.71 -5.63 18.05
C SER A 115 -13.68 -4.77 17.24
N LYS A 116 -14.43 -3.90 17.93
CA LYS A 116 -15.32 -2.90 17.33
C LYS A 116 -14.55 -1.64 16.86
N GLN A 117 -13.30 -1.49 17.31
CA GLN A 117 -12.44 -0.36 16.94
C GLN A 117 -11.93 -0.50 15.51
N LYS A 118 -11.91 0.60 14.77
CA LYS A 118 -11.25 0.64 13.43
C LYS A 118 -9.75 0.89 13.57
N VAL A 119 -8.93 0.20 12.79
CA VAL A 119 -7.49 0.48 12.69
C VAL A 119 -7.27 1.80 11.96
N TYR A 120 -7.68 1.88 10.71
CA TYR A 120 -7.64 3.11 9.93
C TYR A 120 -8.99 3.82 9.99
N ASP A 121 -8.96 5.10 10.37
CA ASP A 121 -10.14 5.95 10.42
C ASP A 121 -9.73 7.39 10.04
N GLY A 122 -10.13 7.81 8.83
CA GLY A 122 -9.84 9.15 8.29
C GLY A 122 -10.59 10.29 8.98
N GLU A 123 -11.54 9.99 9.86
CA GLU A 123 -12.34 10.99 10.60
C GLU A 123 -11.97 11.06 12.09
N ARG A 124 -11.01 10.26 12.53
CA ARG A 124 -10.62 10.14 13.93
C ARG A 124 -10.03 11.45 14.48
N LEU A 125 -10.59 11.96 15.58
CA LEU A 125 -10.14 13.22 16.19
C LEU A 125 -8.90 13.07 17.10
N LEU A 126 -8.79 11.93 17.80
CA LEU A 126 -7.67 11.61 18.68
C LEU A 126 -7.02 10.31 18.25
N GLU A 127 -5.71 10.20 18.38
CA GLU A 127 -5.01 8.95 18.11
C GLU A 127 -5.51 7.82 19.01
N VAL A 128 -5.42 6.60 18.51
CA VAL A 128 -5.75 5.40 19.30
C VAL A 128 -4.53 4.53 19.50
N ARG A 129 -4.59 3.67 20.51
CA ARG A 129 -3.52 2.73 20.81
C ARG A 129 -3.36 1.72 19.66
N PRO A 130 -2.12 1.42 19.22
CA PRO A 130 -1.88 0.36 18.25
C PRO A 130 -2.35 -1.01 18.76
N THR A 131 -2.81 -1.85 17.83
CA THR A 131 -3.35 -3.18 18.09
C THR A 131 -2.80 -4.21 17.10
N ARG A 132 -1.47 -4.15 16.84
CA ARG A 132 -0.79 -5.02 15.88
C ARG A 132 -0.57 -6.40 16.48
N LEU A 133 -1.03 -7.41 15.77
CA LEU A 133 -0.80 -8.80 16.14
C LEU A 133 0.71 -9.10 16.16
N PHE A 134 1.18 -9.83 17.16
CA PHE A 134 2.59 -10.17 17.43
C PHE A 134 3.48 -9.03 17.95
N GLU A 135 2.96 -7.81 18.07
CA GLU A 135 3.74 -6.66 18.52
C GLU A 135 3.19 -6.05 19.82
N ASP A 136 1.90 -5.70 19.84
CA ASP A 136 1.33 -4.88 20.92
C ASP A 136 0.79 -5.72 22.09
N ALA A 137 0.51 -7.00 21.85
CA ALA A 137 0.22 -7.99 22.89
C ALA A 137 0.46 -9.42 22.36
N GLU A 138 0.73 -10.37 23.27
CA GLU A 138 1.02 -11.77 22.93
C GLU A 138 -0.10 -12.70 23.42
N GLN A 139 -0.66 -12.46 24.61
CA GLN A 139 -1.60 -13.36 25.24
C GLN A 139 -3.06 -12.93 25.04
N PRO A 140 -4.03 -13.86 24.91
CA PRO A 140 -5.44 -13.53 24.81
C PRO A 140 -5.95 -12.60 25.92
N SER A 141 -5.52 -12.82 27.16
CA SER A 141 -5.88 -11.96 28.29
C SER A 141 -5.40 -10.52 28.17
N ALA A 142 -4.27 -10.28 27.50
CA ALA A 142 -3.78 -8.94 27.21
C ALA A 142 -4.62 -8.28 26.10
N TRP A 143 -5.07 -9.04 25.12
CA TRP A 143 -5.99 -8.55 24.08
C TRP A 143 -7.35 -8.16 24.64
N ARG A 144 -7.88 -8.89 25.66
CA ARG A 144 -9.13 -8.51 26.34
C ARG A 144 -9.01 -7.14 27.01
N LYS A 145 -7.81 -6.76 27.50
CA LYS A 145 -7.53 -5.42 28.06
C LYS A 145 -7.42 -4.33 26.97
N LEU A 146 -7.36 -4.71 25.70
CA LEU A 146 -7.33 -3.85 24.51
C LEU A 146 -8.68 -3.85 23.77
N ASP A 147 -9.77 -4.19 24.46
CA ASP A 147 -11.15 -4.22 23.94
C ASP A 147 -11.36 -5.22 22.79
N PHE A 148 -10.56 -6.30 22.73
CA PHE A 148 -10.87 -7.45 21.89
C PHE A 148 -11.78 -8.42 22.63
N PHE A 149 -12.82 -8.87 21.95
CA PHE A 149 -13.70 -9.92 22.46
C PHE A 149 -13.38 -11.28 21.78
N PRO A 150 -13.56 -12.41 22.51
CA PRO A 150 -13.22 -13.72 21.99
C PRO A 150 -14.17 -14.15 20.87
N VAL A 151 -13.63 -14.83 19.86
CA VAL A 151 -14.40 -15.53 18.83
C VAL A 151 -14.43 -17.06 19.06
N LEU A 152 -13.56 -17.55 19.93
CA LEU A 152 -13.59 -18.90 20.49
C LEU A 152 -14.31 -18.90 21.84
N ASN A 153 -14.74 -20.07 22.34
CA ASN A 153 -15.30 -20.19 23.68
C ASN A 153 -14.19 -20.01 24.73
N GLU A 154 -14.34 -19.02 25.60
CA GLU A 154 -13.46 -18.78 26.76
C GLU A 154 -14.21 -18.98 28.10
N ARG A 155 -15.41 -19.57 28.06
CA ARG A 155 -16.25 -19.86 29.24
C ARG A 155 -16.05 -21.30 29.68
N THR A 156 -17.13 -21.99 29.95
CA THR A 156 -17.11 -23.39 30.39
C THR A 156 -16.69 -24.31 29.23
N PRO A 157 -15.58 -25.05 29.34
CA PRO A 157 -15.13 -25.95 28.27
C PRO A 157 -16.09 -27.14 28.07
N GLY A 158 -16.03 -27.73 26.90
CA GLY A 158 -16.78 -28.94 26.56
C GLY A 158 -17.31 -28.88 25.13
N PRO A 159 -17.41 -30.02 24.41
CA PRO A 159 -17.64 -30.05 22.96
C PRO A 159 -18.82 -29.20 22.48
N ALA A 160 -19.97 -29.31 23.15
CA ALA A 160 -21.15 -28.51 22.80
C ALA A 160 -20.95 -27.03 23.15
N ASN A 161 -20.34 -26.73 24.30
CA ASN A 161 -20.07 -25.36 24.72
C ASN A 161 -19.03 -24.69 23.82
N ASP A 162 -17.97 -25.40 23.45
CA ASP A 162 -16.89 -24.89 22.62
C ASP A 162 -17.39 -24.57 21.19
N ARG A 163 -18.31 -25.38 20.68
CA ARG A 163 -18.98 -25.11 19.41
C ARG A 163 -19.98 -23.94 19.52
N LEU A 164 -20.96 -24.01 20.42
CA LEU A 164 -22.03 -23.01 20.50
C LEU A 164 -21.59 -21.67 21.12
N GLY A 165 -20.55 -21.69 21.95
CA GLY A 165 -19.91 -20.51 22.50
C GLY A 165 -18.90 -19.83 21.56
N SER A 166 -18.68 -20.39 20.37
CA SER A 166 -17.81 -19.80 19.36
C SER A 166 -18.59 -18.91 18.39
N LEU A 167 -18.19 -17.63 18.29
CA LEU A 167 -18.75 -16.72 17.28
C LEU A 167 -18.43 -17.18 15.85
N LEU A 168 -17.26 -17.78 15.64
CA LEU A 168 -16.91 -18.38 14.36
C LEU A 168 -17.95 -19.38 13.90
N TYR A 169 -18.29 -20.35 14.76
CA TYR A 169 -19.30 -21.36 14.44
C TYR A 169 -20.67 -20.73 14.22
N ARG A 170 -21.09 -19.81 15.09
CA ARG A 170 -22.43 -19.19 15.00
C ARG A 170 -22.62 -18.41 13.71
N MET A 171 -21.58 -17.70 13.24
CA MET A 171 -21.64 -16.97 11.98
C MET A 171 -21.71 -17.90 10.76
N LEU A 172 -21.00 -19.03 10.78
CA LEU A 172 -21.09 -20.07 9.75
C LEU A 172 -22.45 -20.78 9.77
N ASP A 173 -22.97 -21.12 10.96
CA ASP A 173 -24.26 -21.74 11.12
C ASP A 173 -25.42 -20.81 10.70
N LEU A 174 -25.29 -19.50 10.95
CA LEU A 174 -26.23 -18.50 10.47
C LEU A 174 -26.31 -18.54 8.92
N LYS A 175 -25.18 -18.58 8.24
CA LYS A 175 -25.14 -18.74 6.77
C LYS A 175 -25.74 -20.05 6.30
N ARG A 176 -25.51 -21.14 7.01
CA ARG A 176 -26.10 -22.47 6.69
C ARG A 176 -27.61 -22.46 6.85
N ARG A 177 -28.15 -21.83 7.89
CA ARG A 177 -29.60 -21.68 8.13
C ARG A 177 -30.26 -20.72 7.15
N HIS A 178 -29.54 -19.70 6.71
CA HIS A 178 -29.99 -18.68 5.77
C HIS A 178 -29.05 -18.62 4.55
N PRO A 179 -29.09 -19.63 3.66
CA PRO A 179 -28.24 -19.65 2.47
C PRO A 179 -28.67 -18.56 1.47
N LEU A 180 -27.73 -18.12 0.63
CA LEU A 180 -28.08 -17.26 -0.50
C LEU A 180 -28.93 -18.05 -1.49
N VAL A 181 -30.21 -17.70 -1.59
CA VAL A 181 -31.19 -18.45 -2.36
C VAL A 181 -31.20 -18.10 -3.85
N GLN A 182 -30.68 -16.93 -4.20
CA GLN A 182 -30.79 -16.39 -5.56
C GLN A 182 -29.44 -16.23 -6.23
N GLN A 183 -29.35 -16.70 -7.47
CA GLN A 183 -28.29 -16.32 -8.40
C GLN A 183 -28.61 -14.93 -8.97
N GLY A 184 -27.67 -14.00 -8.88
CA GLY A 184 -27.88 -12.66 -9.39
C GLY A 184 -27.24 -11.59 -8.49
N VAL A 185 -27.72 -10.37 -8.64
CA VAL A 185 -27.26 -9.23 -7.84
C VAL A 185 -28.00 -9.23 -6.50
N LEU A 186 -27.27 -9.15 -5.40
CA LEU A 186 -27.85 -9.07 -4.06
C LEU A 186 -28.50 -7.70 -3.83
N PRO A 187 -29.61 -7.64 -3.05
CA PRO A 187 -30.30 -6.38 -2.78
C PRO A 187 -29.40 -5.40 -2.00
N GLY A 188 -29.16 -4.21 -2.54
CA GLY A 188 -28.35 -3.17 -1.90
C GLY A 188 -28.92 -2.65 -0.57
N ALA A 189 -30.22 -2.81 -0.34
CA ALA A 189 -30.84 -2.50 0.95
C ALA A 189 -30.41 -3.46 2.08
N THR A 190 -30.05 -4.70 1.74
CA THR A 190 -29.64 -5.73 2.71
C THR A 190 -28.11 -5.84 2.75
N PHE A 191 -27.44 -5.71 1.60
CA PHE A 191 -26.02 -5.93 1.45
C PHE A 191 -25.30 -4.66 0.98
N ASP A 192 -24.58 -4.03 1.88
CA ASP A 192 -23.65 -2.94 1.56
C ASP A 192 -22.23 -3.50 1.42
N PHE A 193 -21.64 -3.37 0.23
CA PHE A 193 -20.25 -3.75 -0.08
C PHE A 193 -19.34 -2.54 -0.22
N GLY A 194 -19.84 -1.33 0.07
CA GLY A 194 -19.07 -0.08 0.04
C GLY A 194 -17.88 -0.13 1.00
N ILE A 195 -16.82 0.59 0.63
CA ILE A 195 -15.61 0.67 1.45
C ILE A 195 -15.87 1.33 2.80
N ASP A 196 -16.82 2.28 2.83
CA ASP A 196 -17.18 3.07 4.02
C ASP A 196 -18.37 2.49 4.78
N ARG A 197 -18.79 1.25 4.41
CA ARG A 197 -19.87 0.58 5.10
C ARG A 197 -19.66 0.56 6.61
N LYS A 198 -20.74 0.76 7.35
CA LYS A 198 -20.73 0.60 8.79
C LYS A 198 -20.58 -0.89 9.13
N GLN A 199 -19.47 -1.24 9.79
CA GLN A 199 -19.24 -2.61 10.26
C GLN A 199 -20.06 -2.86 11.53
N THR A 200 -20.73 -4.01 11.60
CA THR A 200 -21.40 -4.52 12.81
C THR A 200 -20.64 -5.74 13.31
N CYS A 201 -20.10 -5.65 14.52
CA CYS A 201 -19.19 -6.64 15.11
C CYS A 201 -19.83 -7.15 16.43
N PRO A 202 -20.77 -8.12 16.37
CA PRO A 202 -21.43 -8.62 17.55
C PRO A 202 -20.48 -9.46 18.42
N ASP A 203 -20.52 -9.26 19.72
CA ASP A 203 -19.92 -10.18 20.68
C ASP A 203 -20.91 -11.28 21.11
N LEU A 204 -20.50 -12.17 22.04
CA LEU A 204 -21.35 -13.27 22.49
C LEU A 204 -22.63 -12.82 23.22
N THR A 205 -22.72 -11.59 23.68
CA THR A 205 -23.93 -11.07 24.34
C THR A 205 -24.90 -10.47 23.32
N GLU A 206 -24.40 -10.02 22.21
CA GLU A 206 -25.15 -9.36 21.13
C GLU A 206 -25.53 -10.31 19.97
N ILE A 207 -24.85 -11.46 19.84
CA ILE A 207 -25.02 -12.33 18.67
C ILE A 207 -26.46 -12.82 18.49
N GLY A 208 -27.22 -12.99 19.56
CA GLY A 208 -28.62 -13.44 19.47
C GLY A 208 -29.54 -12.40 18.81
N SER A 209 -29.41 -11.12 19.19
CA SER A 209 -30.13 -10.02 18.51
C SER A 209 -29.64 -9.83 17.09
N PHE A 210 -28.32 -9.93 16.87
CA PHE A 210 -27.73 -9.83 15.54
C PHE A 210 -28.27 -10.89 14.56
N GLU A 211 -28.38 -12.15 14.99
CA GLU A 211 -28.94 -13.23 14.15
C GLU A 211 -30.42 -12.98 13.80
N ALA A 212 -31.18 -12.39 14.72
CA ALA A 212 -32.58 -12.06 14.49
C ALA A 212 -32.77 -10.85 13.55
N GLU A 213 -31.94 -9.83 13.69
CA GLU A 213 -32.01 -8.60 12.89
C GLU A 213 -31.36 -8.72 11.52
N HIS A 214 -30.33 -9.58 11.39
CA HIS A 214 -29.51 -9.75 10.19
C HIS A 214 -29.36 -11.24 9.80
N PRO A 215 -30.43 -11.97 9.55
CA PRO A 215 -30.37 -13.40 9.25
C PRO A 215 -29.50 -13.73 8.02
N ASP A 216 -29.43 -12.83 7.03
CA ASP A 216 -28.66 -13.02 5.79
C ASP A 216 -27.17 -12.69 5.93
N TRP A 217 -26.71 -12.17 7.09
CA TRP A 217 -25.35 -11.70 7.28
C TRP A 217 -24.39 -12.74 7.86
N GLY A 218 -24.76 -14.02 7.81
CA GLY A 218 -23.83 -15.11 8.11
C GLY A 218 -22.58 -15.10 7.23
N MET A 219 -21.50 -15.73 7.72
CA MET A 219 -20.24 -15.81 7.00
C MET A 219 -20.14 -17.06 6.10
N PRO A 220 -19.52 -16.92 4.93
CA PRO A 220 -18.92 -15.74 4.31
C PRO A 220 -19.97 -14.70 3.86
N PHE A 221 -19.70 -13.42 4.18
CA PHE A 221 -20.66 -12.34 3.93
C PHE A 221 -20.87 -12.07 2.43
N GLY A 222 -22.14 -12.22 1.99
CA GLY A 222 -22.52 -11.98 0.59
C GLY A 222 -21.94 -12.98 -0.42
N PHE A 223 -21.38 -14.11 0.04
CA PHE A 223 -20.93 -15.23 -0.78
C PHE A 223 -21.70 -16.52 -0.41
N PRO A 224 -21.63 -17.59 -1.22
CA PRO A 224 -22.15 -18.90 -0.83
C PRO A 224 -21.53 -19.37 0.47
N GLY A 225 -22.28 -20.14 1.24
CA GLY A 225 -21.75 -20.82 2.43
C GLY A 225 -20.62 -21.77 2.06
N ILE A 226 -19.82 -22.14 3.05
CA ILE A 226 -18.88 -23.26 2.94
C ILE A 226 -19.66 -24.57 2.86
N ASP A 227 -19.05 -25.61 2.32
CA ASP A 227 -19.74 -26.89 2.19
C ASP A 227 -19.89 -27.63 3.55
N ALA A 228 -20.70 -28.70 3.56
CA ALA A 228 -21.00 -29.43 4.78
C ALA A 228 -19.75 -30.09 5.41
N THR A 229 -18.81 -30.55 4.57
CA THR A 229 -17.56 -31.19 5.00
C THR A 229 -16.63 -30.16 5.65
N GLU A 230 -16.50 -28.99 5.01
CA GLU A 230 -15.73 -27.83 5.51
C GLU A 230 -16.32 -27.36 6.86
N GLN A 231 -17.64 -27.28 6.98
CA GLN A 231 -18.29 -26.86 8.21
C GLN A 231 -18.12 -27.88 9.33
N GLU A 232 -18.24 -29.17 9.03
CA GLU A 232 -18.03 -30.25 10.01
C GLU A 232 -16.57 -30.29 10.48
N LEU A 233 -15.60 -30.03 9.60
CA LEU A 233 -14.19 -29.91 9.98
C LEU A 233 -13.97 -28.83 11.05
N ILE A 234 -14.52 -27.63 10.82
CA ILE A 234 -14.43 -26.52 11.79
C ILE A 234 -15.15 -26.88 13.10
N ALA A 235 -16.35 -27.47 13.01
CA ALA A 235 -17.11 -27.88 14.20
C ALA A 235 -16.32 -28.85 15.07
N ARG A 236 -15.75 -29.91 14.48
CA ARG A 236 -14.90 -30.88 15.19
C ARG A 236 -13.66 -30.27 15.80
N TRP A 237 -13.01 -29.35 15.08
CA TRP A 237 -11.86 -28.62 15.63
C TRP A 237 -12.23 -27.80 16.85
N LEU A 238 -13.34 -27.05 16.80
CA LEU A 238 -13.85 -26.29 17.94
C LEU A 238 -14.23 -27.19 19.10
N GLU A 239 -14.98 -28.30 18.87
CA GLU A 239 -15.40 -29.27 19.89
C GLU A 239 -14.23 -29.92 20.65
N ARG A 240 -13.01 -29.85 20.08
CA ARG A 240 -11.77 -30.29 20.71
C ARG A 240 -11.00 -29.17 21.40
N GLY A 241 -11.62 -27.99 21.55
CA GLY A 241 -11.01 -26.82 22.19
C GLY A 241 -10.07 -26.03 21.28
N ALA A 242 -10.27 -26.12 19.96
CA ALA A 242 -9.47 -25.41 18.95
C ALA A 242 -7.95 -25.61 19.10
N PRO A 243 -7.45 -26.87 19.09
CA PRO A 243 -6.03 -27.15 19.25
C PRO A 243 -5.18 -26.55 18.14
N HIS A 244 -3.92 -26.23 18.43
CA HIS A 244 -2.95 -25.73 17.46
C HIS A 244 -1.58 -26.30 17.72
N GLU A 245 -0.76 -26.26 16.69
CA GLU A 245 0.62 -26.73 16.71
C GLU A 245 1.59 -25.55 16.53
N ASP A 246 2.78 -25.67 17.12
CA ASP A 246 3.88 -24.75 16.89
C ASP A 246 4.36 -24.78 15.42
N LEU A 247 5.05 -23.73 15.01
CA LEU A 247 5.72 -23.72 13.72
C LEU A 247 6.79 -24.81 13.66
N PRO A 248 6.91 -25.54 12.53
CA PRO A 248 8.02 -26.49 12.37
C PRO A 248 9.35 -25.74 12.49
N PRO A 249 10.41 -26.43 12.96
CA PRO A 249 11.75 -25.83 13.06
C PRO A 249 12.21 -25.34 11.69
N LEU A 250 13.10 -24.34 11.69
CA LEU A 250 13.73 -23.86 10.48
C LEU A 250 14.77 -24.89 9.97
N GLY A 251 15.01 -24.88 8.67
CA GLY A 251 16.11 -25.65 8.09
C GLY A 251 17.47 -25.05 8.47
N ALA A 252 18.47 -25.87 8.66
CA ALA A 252 19.81 -25.43 9.08
C ALA A 252 20.44 -24.38 8.14
N SER A 253 20.19 -24.49 6.84
CA SER A 253 20.63 -23.47 5.86
C SER A 253 20.02 -22.10 6.12
N VAL A 254 18.74 -22.06 6.44
CA VAL A 254 18.01 -20.83 6.76
C VAL A 254 18.54 -20.22 8.07
N GLU A 255 18.77 -21.04 9.07
CA GLU A 255 19.36 -20.59 10.35
C GLU A 255 20.74 -19.98 10.17
N LEU A 256 21.60 -20.60 9.35
CA LEU A 256 22.93 -20.05 9.03
C LEU A 256 22.83 -18.67 8.34
N GLN A 257 21.89 -18.52 7.43
CA GLN A 257 21.67 -17.23 6.76
C GLN A 257 21.12 -16.17 7.73
N ILE A 258 20.19 -16.53 8.62
CA ILE A 258 19.72 -15.64 9.69
C ILE A 258 20.91 -15.16 10.52
N HIS A 259 21.78 -16.05 10.96
CA HIS A 259 22.96 -15.66 11.74
C HIS A 259 23.87 -14.70 10.97
N ALA A 260 24.17 -14.97 9.70
CA ALA A 260 25.02 -14.09 8.89
C ALA A 260 24.44 -12.69 8.72
N TRP A 261 23.12 -12.59 8.56
CA TRP A 261 22.43 -11.31 8.43
C TRP A 261 22.28 -10.57 9.78
N GLU A 262 22.00 -11.31 10.86
CA GLU A 262 21.92 -10.70 12.20
C GLU A 262 23.31 -10.25 12.70
N ASP A 263 24.38 -10.94 12.33
CA ASP A 263 25.75 -10.49 12.58
C ASP A 263 26.07 -9.19 11.82
N PHE A 264 25.69 -9.10 10.55
CA PHE A 264 25.85 -7.87 9.78
C PHE A 264 25.08 -6.69 10.40
N LEU A 265 23.83 -6.93 10.78
CA LEU A 265 22.97 -5.91 11.40
C LEU A 265 23.32 -5.64 12.87
N GLY A 266 24.07 -6.54 13.51
CA GLY A 266 24.50 -6.46 14.90
C GLY A 266 25.83 -5.77 15.13
N GLY A 267 26.42 -5.15 14.10
CA GLY A 267 27.71 -4.49 14.16
C GLY A 267 27.84 -3.47 15.30
N THR A 268 29.05 -3.23 15.78
CA THR A 268 29.30 -2.46 17.02
C THR A 268 29.84 -1.04 16.78
N SER A 269 30.46 -0.77 15.62
CA SER A 269 30.88 0.58 15.27
C SER A 269 29.66 1.52 15.12
N LEU A 270 29.86 2.81 15.28
CA LEU A 270 28.80 3.80 15.12
C LEU A 270 28.19 3.76 13.71
N ARG A 271 29.04 3.55 12.71
CA ARG A 271 28.60 3.42 11.31
C ARG A 271 27.73 2.19 11.10
N GLU A 272 28.12 1.02 11.57
CA GLU A 272 27.33 -0.21 11.46
C GLU A 272 25.97 -0.04 12.15
N GLN A 273 25.93 0.55 13.34
CA GLN A 273 24.68 0.82 14.05
C GLN A 273 23.77 1.79 13.28
N LEU A 274 24.36 2.85 12.69
CA LEU A 274 23.60 3.83 11.91
C LEU A 274 23.07 3.23 10.61
N VAL A 275 23.87 2.43 9.91
CA VAL A 275 23.44 1.69 8.70
C VAL A 275 22.32 0.72 9.05
N SER A 276 22.46 -0.06 10.13
CA SER A 276 21.45 -1.02 10.55
C SER A 276 20.11 -0.33 10.90
N ARG A 277 20.16 0.87 11.55
CA ARG A 277 18.98 1.69 11.78
C ARG A 277 18.35 2.17 10.46
N TYR A 278 19.17 2.64 9.53
CA TYR A 278 18.69 3.09 8.21
C TYR A 278 18.02 1.96 7.43
N LEU A 279 18.65 0.78 7.37
CA LEU A 279 18.09 -0.40 6.74
C LEU A 279 16.77 -0.83 7.39
N TYR A 280 16.70 -0.83 8.72
CA TYR A 280 15.46 -1.17 9.43
C TYR A 280 14.33 -0.19 9.11
N GLU A 281 14.59 1.11 9.16
CA GLU A 281 13.57 2.15 8.90
C GLU A 281 13.05 2.11 7.44
N HIS A 282 13.78 1.48 6.51
CA HIS A 282 13.36 1.27 5.12
C HIS A 282 12.73 -0.11 4.85
N LEU A 283 13.08 -1.14 5.64
CA LEU A 283 12.70 -2.53 5.37
C LEU A 283 11.73 -3.13 6.39
N PHE A 284 11.28 -2.39 7.40
CA PHE A 284 10.40 -2.94 8.46
C PHE A 284 9.06 -3.46 7.96
N LEU A 285 8.57 -2.97 6.81
CA LEU A 285 7.38 -3.49 6.13
C LEU A 285 7.69 -4.62 5.13
N ALA A 286 8.96 -4.84 4.80
CA ALA A 286 9.33 -5.86 3.81
C ALA A 286 8.97 -7.27 4.29
N THR A 287 8.50 -8.09 3.38
CA THR A 287 8.31 -9.52 3.56
C THR A 287 9.58 -10.22 3.11
N ILE A 288 10.48 -10.43 4.06
CA ILE A 288 11.83 -10.94 3.80
C ILE A 288 11.81 -12.45 3.57
N TYR A 289 12.63 -12.94 2.65
CA TYR A 289 12.87 -14.36 2.42
C TYR A 289 14.31 -14.59 1.95
N PHE A 290 14.81 -15.82 2.07
CA PHE A 290 16.11 -16.21 1.55
C PHE A 290 15.98 -16.85 0.17
N GLU A 291 16.83 -16.44 -0.78
CA GLU A 291 16.81 -16.92 -2.17
C GLU A 291 16.99 -18.44 -2.27
N ASP A 292 17.83 -18.99 -1.40
CA ASP A 292 18.17 -20.43 -1.37
C ASP A 292 17.20 -21.26 -0.51
N ASP A 293 16.17 -20.66 0.09
CA ASP A 293 15.16 -21.40 0.84
C ASP A 293 14.04 -21.88 -0.13
N PRO A 294 13.95 -23.20 -0.43
CA PRO A 294 12.94 -23.72 -1.36
C PRO A 294 11.49 -23.55 -0.86
N ILE A 295 11.32 -23.43 0.47
CA ILE A 295 10.01 -23.18 1.09
C ILE A 295 9.70 -21.68 1.10
N ARG A 296 10.74 -20.85 0.93
CA ARG A 296 10.69 -19.39 1.04
C ARG A 296 9.98 -18.91 2.30
N THR A 297 10.43 -19.43 3.44
CA THR A 297 9.97 -18.97 4.76
C THR A 297 10.07 -17.45 4.86
N ARG A 298 9.01 -16.84 5.36
CA ARG A 298 8.90 -15.37 5.44
C ARG A 298 9.35 -14.85 6.80
N PHE A 299 10.00 -13.69 6.77
CA PHE A 299 10.52 -12.99 7.95
C PHE A 299 10.14 -11.51 7.90
N ARG A 300 10.14 -10.88 9.06
CA ARG A 300 10.10 -9.42 9.24
C ARG A 300 11.39 -8.96 9.91
N LEU A 301 11.93 -7.84 9.47
CA LEU A 301 13.01 -7.17 10.18
C LEU A 301 12.43 -6.40 11.36
N VAL A 302 12.82 -6.77 12.58
CA VAL A 302 12.28 -6.21 13.81
C VAL A 302 13.39 -5.64 14.70
N ARG A 303 13.03 -4.68 15.55
CA ARG A 303 13.86 -4.25 16.67
C ARG A 303 13.64 -5.18 17.85
N SER A 304 14.71 -5.72 18.44
CA SER A 304 14.67 -6.59 19.60
C SER A 304 15.50 -6.02 20.75
N SER A 305 15.03 -6.24 21.98
CA SER A 305 15.79 -5.96 23.21
C SER A 305 16.77 -7.09 23.57
N THR A 306 16.64 -8.27 22.92
CA THR A 306 17.52 -9.44 23.14
C THR A 306 18.45 -9.64 21.95
N PRO A 307 19.73 -10.02 22.21
CA PRO A 307 20.72 -10.27 21.17
C PRO A 307 20.45 -11.57 20.38
N PRO A 308 21.15 -11.79 19.24
CA PRO A 308 21.17 -13.06 18.54
C PRO A 308 21.44 -14.24 19.49
N GLY A 309 20.87 -15.41 19.18
CA GLY A 309 20.96 -16.61 20.01
C GLY A 309 19.99 -16.66 21.20
N GLN A 310 19.25 -15.58 21.49
CA GLN A 310 18.18 -15.56 22.47
C GLN A 310 16.81 -15.40 21.80
N PRO A 311 15.70 -15.79 22.44
CA PRO A 311 14.35 -15.53 21.94
C PRO A 311 14.16 -14.05 21.63
N ILE A 312 13.54 -13.75 20.49
CA ILE A 312 13.29 -12.37 20.06
C ILE A 312 12.25 -11.74 21.00
N ARG A 313 12.62 -10.59 21.59
CA ARG A 313 11.69 -9.72 22.33
C ARG A 313 11.52 -8.43 21.57
N ILE A 314 10.43 -8.33 20.80
CA ILE A 314 10.16 -7.19 19.93
C ILE A 314 10.00 -5.90 20.76
N ILE A 315 10.65 -4.84 20.32
CA ILE A 315 10.46 -3.49 20.83
C ILE A 315 9.31 -2.88 20.03
N ALA A 316 8.11 -2.97 20.58
CA ALA A 316 6.91 -2.38 20.00
C ALA A 316 6.90 -0.87 20.23
N THR A 317 7.05 -0.10 19.15
CA THR A 317 6.83 1.35 19.16
C THR A 317 5.77 1.69 18.13
N ARG A 318 5.15 2.84 18.23
CA ARG A 318 4.10 3.26 17.31
C ARG A 318 4.61 3.33 15.85
N ARG A 319 5.80 3.94 15.69
CA ARG A 319 6.48 4.09 14.39
C ARG A 319 7.90 3.52 14.48
N PRO A 320 8.51 3.08 13.39
CA PRO A 320 9.88 2.55 13.40
C PRO A 320 10.93 3.59 13.83
N ILE A 321 10.65 4.87 13.63
CA ILE A 321 11.52 5.99 14.02
C ILE A 321 11.44 6.36 15.50
N ASP A 322 10.44 5.88 16.22
CA ASP A 322 10.23 6.24 17.65
C ASP A 322 11.32 5.63 18.55
N ALA A 323 11.58 6.28 19.67
CA ALA A 323 12.58 5.86 20.64
C ALA A 323 12.32 4.41 21.12
N PRO A 324 13.33 3.54 21.04
CA PRO A 324 13.17 2.12 21.39
C PRO A 324 13.09 1.86 22.90
N GLY A 325 13.33 2.87 23.75
CA GLY A 325 13.27 2.73 25.19
C GLY A 325 14.35 1.84 25.83
N VAL A 326 15.31 1.38 25.04
CA VAL A 326 16.44 0.53 25.50
C VAL A 326 17.77 1.13 25.09
N ARG A 327 18.83 0.77 25.84
CA ARG A 327 20.19 1.29 25.58
C ARG A 327 20.77 0.76 24.27
N ARG A 328 20.49 -0.51 23.92
CA ARG A 328 20.97 -1.16 22.69
C ARG A 328 19.80 -1.85 22.00
N VAL A 329 19.69 -1.62 20.71
CA VAL A 329 18.74 -2.27 19.83
C VAL A 329 19.48 -3.35 19.04
N TYR A 330 18.86 -4.52 18.91
CA TYR A 330 19.29 -5.59 18.01
C TYR A 330 18.28 -5.71 16.88
N TYR A 331 18.73 -5.70 15.65
CA TYR A 331 17.89 -5.90 14.47
C TYR A 331 17.87 -7.40 14.14
N ARG A 332 16.68 -7.99 14.19
CA ARG A 332 16.49 -9.44 14.13
C ARG A 332 15.48 -9.81 13.05
N LEU A 333 15.60 -11.01 12.52
CA LEU A 333 14.70 -11.59 11.53
C LEU A 333 13.64 -12.45 12.24
N ALA A 334 12.48 -11.87 12.53
CA ALA A 334 11.36 -12.56 13.15
C ALA A 334 10.56 -13.35 12.10
N ARG A 335 10.39 -14.66 12.30
CA ARG A 335 9.59 -15.48 11.39
C ARG A 335 8.12 -15.02 11.38
N VAL A 336 7.54 -14.89 10.17
CA VAL A 336 6.12 -14.61 10.00
C VAL A 336 5.31 -15.86 10.37
N ARG A 337 4.30 -15.69 11.22
CA ARG A 337 3.47 -16.77 11.78
C ARG A 337 2.06 -16.81 11.20
N GLU A 338 1.72 -15.88 10.32
CA GLU A 338 0.40 -15.74 9.73
C GLU A 338 0.46 -15.84 8.20
N THR A 339 -0.67 -16.18 7.59
CA THR A 339 -0.85 -16.12 6.15
C THR A 339 -0.76 -14.67 5.68
N ILE A 340 0.02 -14.44 4.64
CA ILE A 340 0.21 -13.12 4.05
C ILE A 340 -0.82 -12.94 2.93
N VAL A 341 -1.47 -11.80 2.91
CA VAL A 341 -2.32 -11.38 1.79
C VAL A 341 -1.54 -10.48 0.83
N GLU A 342 -1.83 -10.58 -0.46
CA GLU A 342 -1.12 -9.84 -1.52
C GLU A 342 -1.05 -8.33 -1.26
N LYS A 343 -2.09 -7.76 -0.66
CA LYS A 343 -2.13 -6.32 -0.34
C LYS A 343 -1.02 -5.86 0.59
N THR A 344 -0.56 -6.70 1.50
CA THR A 344 0.49 -6.39 2.48
C THR A 344 1.81 -7.12 2.20
N ASP A 345 1.88 -7.89 1.13
CA ASP A 345 3.10 -8.58 0.74
C ASP A 345 4.04 -7.63 -0.01
N MET A 346 5.25 -7.48 0.52
CA MET A 346 6.34 -6.68 -0.06
C MET A 346 7.61 -7.51 -0.07
N PRO A 347 7.74 -8.46 -1.02
CA PRO A 347 8.83 -9.43 -1.05
C PRO A 347 10.19 -8.75 -1.16
N TYR A 348 11.13 -9.15 -0.30
CA TYR A 348 12.52 -8.69 -0.31
C TYR A 348 13.46 -9.88 -0.13
N ALA A 349 14.20 -10.17 -1.17
CA ALA A 349 15.13 -11.30 -1.18
C ALA A 349 16.41 -10.97 -0.42
N LEU A 350 16.82 -11.84 0.48
CA LEU A 350 18.14 -11.84 1.11
C LEU A 350 19.00 -12.98 0.56
N GLY A 351 20.28 -12.67 0.37
CA GLY A 351 21.27 -13.64 -0.09
C GLY A 351 22.67 -13.07 0.02
N PRO A 352 23.71 -13.85 -0.25
CA PRO A 352 25.10 -13.41 -0.17
C PRO A 352 25.43 -12.22 -1.09
N ALA A 353 24.84 -12.18 -2.29
CA ALA A 353 25.04 -11.09 -3.24
C ALA A 353 24.46 -9.76 -2.69
N ARG A 354 23.26 -9.81 -2.11
CA ARG A 354 22.62 -8.65 -1.46
C ARG A 354 23.48 -8.14 -0.29
N LEU A 355 23.99 -9.04 0.53
CA LEU A 355 24.84 -8.68 1.66
C LEU A 355 26.16 -8.00 1.19
N ALA A 356 26.78 -8.53 0.13
CA ALA A 356 27.96 -7.92 -0.48
C ALA A 356 27.63 -6.52 -1.04
N ARG A 357 26.51 -6.39 -1.71
CA ARG A 357 26.04 -5.11 -2.28
C ARG A 357 25.81 -4.04 -1.19
N LEU A 358 25.18 -4.40 -0.08
CA LEU A 358 25.00 -3.47 1.04
C LEU A 358 26.32 -3.04 1.66
N ARG A 359 27.29 -3.96 1.76
CA ARG A 359 28.64 -3.63 2.20
C ARG A 359 29.34 -2.66 1.24
N GLU A 360 29.23 -2.90 -0.05
CA GLU A 360 29.76 -1.99 -1.07
C GLU A 360 29.13 -0.58 -0.94
N ILE A 361 27.82 -0.49 -0.87
CA ILE A 361 27.09 0.79 -0.82
C ILE A 361 27.45 1.58 0.44
N PHE A 362 27.45 0.94 1.60
CA PHE A 362 27.53 1.66 2.86
C PHE A 362 28.93 1.68 3.52
N PHE A 363 29.89 0.85 3.09
CA PHE A 363 31.17 0.73 3.77
C PHE A 363 32.39 0.97 2.86
N SER A 364 32.21 1.26 1.57
CA SER A 364 33.34 1.58 0.67
C SER A 364 33.92 2.97 0.87
N ALA A 365 33.15 3.91 1.38
CA ALA A 365 33.64 5.25 1.70
C ALA A 365 34.27 5.30 3.11
N PRO A 366 35.19 6.25 3.40
CA PRO A 366 35.75 6.43 4.74
C PRO A 366 34.65 6.61 5.81
N ASP A 367 34.93 6.14 7.04
CA ASP A 367 34.02 6.31 8.17
C ASP A 367 34.02 7.77 8.63
N GLY A 368 32.85 8.39 8.61
CA GLY A 368 32.61 9.76 9.05
C GLY A 368 31.60 9.86 10.19
N VAL A 369 31.14 8.73 10.73
CA VAL A 369 30.11 8.70 11.78
C VAL A 369 30.77 8.88 13.15
N VAL A 370 30.62 10.05 13.74
CA VAL A 370 31.21 10.42 15.03
C VAL A 370 30.24 10.24 16.21
N ALA A 371 28.93 10.19 15.94
CA ALA A 371 27.89 9.99 16.94
C ALA A 371 26.63 9.40 16.28
N LEU A 372 25.85 8.66 17.04
CA LEU A 372 24.52 8.23 16.60
C LEU A 372 23.51 9.36 16.81
N PRO A 373 22.58 9.54 15.87
CA PRO A 373 21.50 10.52 16.02
C PRO A 373 20.55 10.12 17.16
N SER A 374 20.02 11.13 17.84
CA SER A 374 18.98 10.88 18.86
C SER A 374 17.68 10.35 18.24
N TYR A 375 16.80 9.89 19.13
CA TYR A 375 15.42 9.53 18.78
C TYR A 375 14.42 10.65 19.09
N ASP A 376 14.92 11.87 19.37
CA ASP A 376 14.05 13.04 19.46
C ASP A 376 13.29 13.21 18.16
N VAL A 377 12.02 13.53 18.26
CA VAL A 377 11.09 13.52 17.11
C VAL A 377 11.57 14.43 15.97
N ASP A 378 12.14 15.59 16.29
CA ASP A 378 12.66 16.53 15.28
C ASP A 378 13.88 15.99 14.51
N VAL A 379 14.63 15.09 15.14
CA VAL A 379 15.79 14.40 14.52
C VAL A 379 15.30 13.15 13.78
N ALA A 380 14.59 12.27 14.48
CA ALA A 380 14.22 10.94 13.96
C ALA A 380 13.23 11.01 12.80
N SER A 381 12.34 12.00 12.77
CA SER A 381 11.37 12.18 11.67
C SER A 381 11.98 12.83 10.41
N ASN A 382 13.24 13.30 10.48
CA ASN A 382 13.93 13.96 9.38
C ASN A 382 15.17 13.17 8.93
N PRO A 383 15.09 12.41 7.81
CA PRO A 383 16.21 11.57 7.35
C PRO A 383 17.45 12.38 6.95
N PHE A 384 17.30 13.65 6.60
CA PHE A 384 18.41 14.54 6.25
C PHE A 384 19.20 15.05 7.47
N VAL A 385 18.61 14.92 8.67
CA VAL A 385 19.27 15.13 9.95
C VAL A 385 19.74 13.79 10.53
N ALA A 386 18.85 12.81 10.66
CA ALA A 386 19.15 11.52 11.29
C ALA A 386 20.27 10.77 10.58
N PHE A 387 20.31 10.80 9.26
CA PHE A 387 21.29 10.04 8.46
C PHE A 387 22.28 10.94 7.70
N ALA A 388 22.48 12.20 8.14
CA ALA A 388 23.38 13.15 7.50
C ALA A 388 24.84 12.66 7.42
N SER A 389 25.26 11.74 8.29
CA SER A 389 26.60 11.15 8.30
C SER A 389 26.76 10.01 7.29
N LEU A 390 25.68 9.50 6.71
CA LEU A 390 25.73 8.53 5.60
C LEU A 390 25.66 9.31 4.27
N PRO A 391 26.55 9.03 3.28
CA PRO A 391 26.52 9.72 2.01
C PRO A 391 25.15 9.63 1.31
N ALA A 392 24.62 10.74 0.82
CA ALA A 392 23.32 10.77 0.12
C ALA A 392 23.30 9.85 -1.09
N ARG A 393 24.43 9.74 -1.81
CA ARG A 393 24.59 8.82 -2.94
C ARG A 393 24.43 7.35 -2.52
N ALA A 394 25.00 6.94 -1.38
CA ALA A 394 24.85 5.58 -0.85
C ALA A 394 23.38 5.29 -0.50
N ARG A 395 22.73 6.20 0.20
CA ARG A 395 21.30 6.09 0.53
C ARG A 395 20.42 6.02 -0.72
N TYR A 396 20.67 6.84 -1.73
CA TYR A 396 19.92 6.82 -2.97
C TYR A 396 20.12 5.54 -3.77
N ARG A 397 21.36 5.05 -3.91
CA ARG A 397 21.65 3.77 -4.58
C ARG A 397 20.94 2.59 -3.89
N PHE A 398 20.93 2.57 -2.56
CA PHE A 398 20.17 1.55 -1.82
C PHE A 398 18.68 1.58 -2.18
N MET A 399 18.08 2.76 -2.23
CA MET A 399 16.66 2.89 -2.58
C MET A 399 16.38 2.55 -4.05
N LEU A 400 17.31 2.87 -4.96
CA LEU A 400 17.20 2.55 -6.39
C LEU A 400 17.34 1.06 -6.68
N ASP A 401 18.21 0.35 -5.96
CA ASP A 401 18.44 -1.09 -6.17
C ASP A 401 17.12 -1.88 -6.12
N GLU A 402 16.16 -1.44 -5.29
CA GLU A 402 14.82 -2.01 -5.16
C GLU A 402 13.73 -0.93 -5.20
N ALA A 403 13.79 -0.07 -6.24
CA ALA A 403 12.86 1.06 -6.34
C ALA A 403 11.39 0.62 -6.42
N GLN A 404 11.09 -0.53 -6.99
CA GLN A 404 9.74 -1.11 -6.97
C GLN A 404 9.27 -1.37 -5.54
N LEU A 405 10.08 -1.99 -4.67
CA LEU A 405 9.75 -2.24 -3.27
C LEU A 405 9.51 -0.91 -2.53
N THR A 406 10.41 0.06 -2.72
CA THR A 406 10.29 1.37 -2.08
C THR A 406 8.99 2.07 -2.50
N MET A 407 8.68 2.08 -3.80
CA MET A 407 7.42 2.63 -4.31
C MET A 407 6.19 1.85 -3.81
N MET A 408 6.26 0.53 -3.72
CA MET A 408 5.18 -0.28 -3.13
C MET A 408 4.94 0.09 -1.67
N GLY A 409 5.98 0.36 -0.89
CA GLY A 409 5.87 0.77 0.50
C GLY A 409 5.02 2.03 0.69
N PHE A 410 5.07 2.98 -0.27
CA PHE A 410 4.25 4.19 -0.25
C PHE A 410 2.75 3.90 -0.41
N ILE A 411 2.40 2.79 -1.04
CA ILE A 411 1.07 2.48 -1.52
C ILE A 411 0.43 1.36 -0.72
N LYS A 412 1.16 0.28 -0.50
CA LYS A 412 0.64 -0.90 0.20
C LYS A 412 0.47 -0.65 1.69
N GLY A 413 1.51 -0.24 2.38
CA GLY A 413 1.48 -0.07 3.83
C GLY A 413 1.08 -1.35 4.59
N PRO A 414 0.84 -1.26 5.91
CA PRO A 414 0.46 -2.42 6.72
C PRO A 414 -1.05 -2.71 6.71
N VAL A 415 -1.87 -1.90 6.04
CA VAL A 415 -3.34 -2.02 6.04
C VAL A 415 -3.87 -2.22 4.63
N CYS A 416 -5.05 -2.81 4.51
CA CYS A 416 -5.70 -3.01 3.22
C CYS A 416 -6.33 -1.73 2.62
N ARG A 417 -6.56 -0.72 3.44
CA ARG A 417 -6.98 0.61 2.99
C ARG A 417 -5.77 1.53 2.93
N GLY A 418 -5.41 2.02 1.75
CA GLY A 418 -4.25 2.88 1.54
C GLY A 418 -4.60 4.31 1.14
N GLN A 419 -5.66 4.89 1.67
CA GLN A 419 -6.29 6.10 1.16
C GLN A 419 -5.40 7.35 1.14
N VAL A 420 -4.56 7.59 2.15
CA VAL A 420 -3.79 8.84 2.25
C VAL A 420 -2.84 9.00 1.06
N ALA A 421 -2.03 8.00 0.76
CA ALA A 421 -1.12 8.04 -0.38
C ALA A 421 -1.88 8.03 -1.72
N LEU A 422 -2.97 7.27 -1.79
CA LEU A 422 -3.76 7.12 -3.02
C LEU A 422 -4.48 8.39 -3.44
N ASN A 423 -4.87 9.23 -2.49
CA ASN A 423 -5.56 10.48 -2.79
C ASN A 423 -4.70 11.50 -3.56
N VAL A 424 -3.39 11.29 -3.66
CA VAL A 424 -2.47 12.11 -4.46
C VAL A 424 -1.97 11.40 -5.72
N ILE A 425 -2.32 10.11 -5.87
CA ILE A 425 -2.10 9.34 -7.09
C ILE A 425 -3.41 9.39 -7.87
N GLU A 426 -3.44 10.12 -8.96
CA GLU A 426 -4.69 10.42 -9.65
C GLU A 426 -5.03 9.39 -10.73
N ASP A 427 -4.03 8.98 -11.52
CA ASP A 427 -4.21 8.07 -12.65
C ASP A 427 -3.11 7.01 -12.67
N GLN A 428 -3.06 6.19 -13.74
CA GLN A 428 -1.86 5.48 -14.13
C GLN A 428 -0.76 6.48 -14.48
N PHE A 429 0.48 6.23 -14.01
CA PHE A 429 1.63 7.04 -14.39
C PHE A 429 2.92 6.20 -14.43
N TRP A 430 3.90 6.69 -15.16
CA TRP A 430 5.24 6.12 -15.21
C TRP A 430 6.19 6.89 -14.31
N VAL A 431 7.09 6.16 -13.67
CA VAL A 431 8.09 6.69 -12.75
C VAL A 431 9.47 6.36 -13.26
N PHE A 432 10.29 7.39 -13.36
CA PHE A 432 11.71 7.33 -13.64
C PHE A 432 12.48 7.99 -12.51
N PHE A 433 13.76 7.78 -12.46
CA PHE A 433 14.62 8.28 -11.40
C PHE A 433 15.76 9.11 -12.00
N ALA A 434 16.17 10.16 -11.28
CA ALA A 434 17.36 10.91 -11.61
C ALA A 434 18.60 10.04 -11.48
N ASP A 435 19.54 10.19 -12.38
CA ASP A 435 20.80 9.44 -12.35
C ASP A 435 21.67 9.87 -11.16
N PRO A 436 22.10 8.96 -10.27
CA PRO A 436 22.89 9.29 -9.10
C PRO A 436 24.29 9.82 -9.41
N GLU A 437 24.80 9.61 -10.62
CA GLU A 437 26.12 10.06 -11.04
C GLU A 437 26.07 11.34 -11.89
N ALA A 438 25.05 11.45 -12.74
CA ALA A 438 24.94 12.57 -13.68
C ALA A 438 24.12 13.74 -13.15
N ASP A 439 23.10 13.47 -12.35
CA ASP A 439 22.16 14.48 -11.90
C ASP A 439 22.60 15.13 -10.57
N PRO A 440 22.96 16.42 -10.54
CA PRO A 440 23.35 17.10 -9.31
C PRO A 440 22.16 17.49 -8.42
N ARG A 441 20.90 17.25 -8.88
CA ARG A 441 19.69 17.68 -8.20
C ARG A 441 19.45 16.89 -6.92
N GLY A 442 20.09 17.32 -5.82
CA GLY A 442 19.79 16.79 -4.49
C GLY A 442 20.71 15.70 -3.96
N LEU A 443 21.87 15.45 -4.60
CA LEU A 443 22.85 14.46 -4.13
C LEU A 443 24.08 15.07 -3.43
N GLN A 444 24.15 16.40 -3.32
CA GLN A 444 25.28 17.00 -2.59
C GLN A 444 24.99 17.05 -1.08
N ASP A 445 25.75 16.25 -0.32
CA ASP A 445 25.62 16.16 1.14
C ASP A 445 25.69 17.54 1.84
N GLY A 446 26.52 18.46 1.32
CA GLY A 446 26.65 19.83 1.82
C GLY A 446 25.32 20.60 1.69
N PHE A 447 24.71 20.58 0.51
CA PHE A 447 23.42 21.24 0.27
C PHE A 447 22.30 20.62 1.10
N LEU A 448 22.20 19.30 1.13
CA LEU A 448 21.18 18.63 1.92
C LEU A 448 21.30 18.90 3.41
N ARG A 449 22.53 19.03 3.93
CA ARG A 449 22.78 19.41 5.33
C ARG A 449 22.41 20.87 5.62
N SER A 450 22.70 21.80 4.70
CA SER A 450 22.30 23.21 4.88
C SER A 450 20.78 23.38 4.89
N GLU A 451 20.07 22.61 4.07
CA GLU A 451 18.62 22.69 3.92
C GLU A 451 17.86 21.71 4.83
N ALA A 452 18.54 20.92 5.66
CA ALA A 452 17.92 19.87 6.46
C ALA A 452 16.75 20.38 7.33
N THR A 453 16.85 21.59 7.84
CA THR A 453 15.77 22.23 8.62
C THR A 453 14.53 22.50 7.75
N ASP A 454 14.71 22.89 6.51
CA ASP A 454 13.63 23.19 5.58
C ASP A 454 13.05 21.92 4.92
N LEU A 455 13.73 20.79 5.06
CA LEU A 455 13.30 19.45 4.65
C LEU A 455 12.53 18.68 5.73
N ARG A 456 12.12 19.33 6.83
CA ARG A 456 11.29 18.69 7.88
C ARG A 456 9.96 18.16 7.34
N LEU A 457 9.49 17.07 7.95
CA LEU A 457 8.30 16.36 7.55
C LEU A 457 7.19 16.45 8.60
N PRO A 458 5.91 16.30 8.20
CA PRO A 458 4.76 16.31 9.11
C PRO A 458 4.84 15.32 10.27
N ALA A 459 5.56 14.21 10.11
CA ALA A 459 5.80 13.23 11.18
C ALA A 459 6.42 13.84 12.45
N GLY A 460 7.08 14.99 12.35
CA GLY A 460 7.58 15.75 13.51
C GLY A 460 6.50 16.23 14.49
N TRP A 461 5.24 16.31 14.08
CA TRP A 461 4.12 16.64 14.96
C TRP A 461 3.50 15.40 15.65
N GLY A 462 4.00 14.21 15.38
CA GLY A 462 3.46 12.99 15.96
C GLY A 462 2.14 12.54 15.35
N SER A 463 1.46 11.62 16.05
CA SER A 463 0.25 10.96 15.59
C SER A 463 -1.05 11.69 15.95
N ASP A 464 -0.96 12.65 16.90
CA ASP A 464 -2.09 13.51 17.33
C ASP A 464 -1.86 14.96 16.91
N ALA A 465 -1.69 15.17 15.60
CA ALA A 465 -1.32 16.47 15.03
C ALA A 465 -2.54 17.39 14.88
N PRO A 466 -2.38 18.72 15.06
CA PRO A 466 -3.40 19.71 14.69
C PRO A 466 -3.63 19.74 13.19
N ILE A 467 -4.83 20.14 12.73
CA ILE A 467 -5.21 20.05 11.33
C ILE A 467 -4.48 21.07 10.44
N LEU A 468 -4.42 22.33 10.82
CA LEU A 468 -3.95 23.41 9.93
C LEU A 468 -2.57 24.00 10.24
N VAL A 469 -2.17 23.99 11.48
CA VAL A 469 -0.92 24.65 11.93
C VAL A 469 0.32 24.02 11.29
N PRO A 470 0.46 22.69 11.26
CA PRO A 470 1.62 22.07 10.62
C PRO A 470 1.72 22.38 9.13
N TRP A 471 0.58 22.36 8.41
CA TRP A 471 0.58 22.61 6.97
C TRP A 471 1.11 24.00 6.60
N LEU A 472 0.73 25.04 7.32
CA LEU A 472 1.23 26.42 7.10
C LEU A 472 2.74 26.52 7.36
N GLU A 473 3.23 25.80 8.37
CA GLU A 473 4.65 25.73 8.68
C GLU A 473 5.41 25.03 7.55
N TYR A 474 4.99 23.83 7.17
CA TYR A 474 5.66 23.03 6.13
C TYR A 474 5.63 23.70 4.77
N ARG A 475 4.55 24.41 4.42
CA ARG A 475 4.50 25.22 3.21
C ARG A 475 5.61 26.27 3.18
N ARG A 476 5.85 26.98 4.31
CA ARG A 476 6.94 27.97 4.40
C ARG A 476 8.32 27.34 4.30
N LEU A 477 8.51 26.18 4.95
CA LEU A 477 9.75 25.41 4.85
C LEU A 477 9.99 24.98 3.40
N GLN A 478 8.99 24.46 2.76
CA GLN A 478 9.03 24.03 1.36
C GLN A 478 9.34 25.19 0.41
N ASP A 479 8.73 26.36 0.60
CA ASP A 479 9.01 27.55 -0.21
C ASP A 479 10.50 27.96 -0.09
N ARG A 480 11.09 27.95 1.13
CA ARG A 480 12.51 28.23 1.33
C ARG A 480 13.40 27.18 0.67
N TYR A 481 13.10 25.90 0.88
CA TYR A 481 13.85 24.82 0.24
C TYR A 481 13.82 24.91 -1.29
N LEU A 482 12.66 25.18 -1.90
CA LEU A 482 12.54 25.31 -3.35
C LEU A 482 13.36 26.48 -3.89
N LEU A 483 13.37 27.60 -3.17
CA LEU A 483 14.19 28.77 -3.54
C LEU A 483 15.68 28.43 -3.44
N ALA A 484 16.13 27.81 -2.35
CA ALA A 484 17.52 27.39 -2.17
C ALA A 484 17.93 26.36 -3.24
N LYS A 485 17.06 25.37 -3.51
CA LYS A 485 17.27 24.36 -4.58
C LYS A 485 17.40 25.03 -5.94
N SER A 486 16.55 26.00 -6.26
CA SER A 486 16.62 26.74 -7.52
C SER A 486 17.95 27.46 -7.71
N GLN A 487 18.39 28.21 -6.67
CA GLN A 487 19.66 28.93 -6.69
C GLN A 487 20.87 27.98 -6.83
N PHE A 488 20.82 26.86 -6.10
CA PHE A 488 21.84 25.82 -6.18
C PHE A 488 21.94 25.22 -7.60
N LEU A 489 20.80 24.95 -8.22
CA LEU A 489 20.75 24.39 -9.58
C LEU A 489 21.21 25.37 -10.65
N GLU A 490 20.91 26.67 -10.51
CA GLU A 490 21.43 27.71 -11.41
C GLU A 490 22.97 27.73 -11.43
N GLN A 491 23.58 27.60 -10.25
CA GLN A 491 25.04 27.58 -10.12
C GLN A 491 25.68 26.30 -10.68
N ASN A 492 25.03 25.15 -10.52
CA ASN A 492 25.60 23.83 -10.81
C ASN A 492 25.19 23.25 -12.17
N LEU A 493 24.01 23.61 -12.69
CA LEU A 493 23.52 23.17 -14.00
C LEU A 493 23.87 24.13 -15.14
N ALA A 494 24.42 25.30 -14.87
CA ALA A 494 24.70 26.33 -15.88
C ALA A 494 25.51 25.79 -17.09
N ARG A 495 26.30 24.73 -16.89
CA ARG A 495 27.16 24.09 -17.90
C ARG A 495 26.75 22.64 -18.25
N LYS A 496 25.70 22.08 -17.65
CA LYS A 496 25.26 20.72 -17.94
C LYS A 496 24.08 20.71 -18.92
N LYS A 497 24.06 19.72 -19.77
CA LYS A 497 22.95 19.46 -20.69
C LYS A 497 21.75 18.91 -19.93
N VAL A 498 20.54 19.26 -20.37
CA VAL A 498 19.29 18.64 -19.90
C VAL A 498 18.85 17.66 -20.98
N ASP A 499 19.34 16.44 -20.88
CA ASP A 499 19.07 15.36 -21.81
C ASP A 499 18.83 14.02 -21.06
N PHE A 500 18.65 12.94 -21.81
CA PHE A 500 18.38 11.61 -21.25
C PHE A 500 19.46 11.09 -20.27
N SER A 501 20.69 11.63 -20.30
CA SER A 501 21.76 11.21 -19.38
C SER A 501 21.47 11.56 -17.93
N LEU A 502 20.55 12.49 -17.67
CA LEU A 502 20.12 12.83 -16.30
C LEU A 502 19.10 11.83 -15.73
N ILE A 503 18.65 10.86 -16.51
CA ILE A 503 17.75 9.80 -16.06
C ILE A 503 18.55 8.51 -15.93
N TRP A 504 18.42 7.89 -14.78
CA TRP A 504 19.06 6.61 -14.46
C TRP A 504 18.59 5.50 -15.41
N ASP A 505 19.55 4.78 -15.97
CA ASP A 505 19.30 3.70 -16.91
C ASP A 505 19.45 2.29 -16.28
N GLY A 506 19.33 2.22 -14.96
CA GLY A 506 19.45 0.95 -14.25
C GLY A 506 20.86 0.41 -14.20
N ASP A 507 21.88 1.26 -14.40
CA ASP A 507 23.29 0.84 -14.55
C ASP A 507 23.43 -0.27 -15.62
N GLY A 508 22.57 -0.26 -16.64
CA GLY A 508 22.53 -1.22 -17.73
C GLY A 508 21.97 -2.61 -17.41
N SER A 509 21.47 -2.84 -16.17
CA SER A 509 21.00 -4.17 -15.77
C SER A 509 19.80 -4.17 -14.80
N ASN A 510 19.50 -3.07 -14.12
CA ASN A 510 18.45 -3.02 -13.12
C ASN A 510 17.10 -2.56 -13.69
N PRO A 511 16.08 -3.45 -13.80
CA PRO A 511 14.78 -3.10 -14.36
C PRO A 511 13.95 -2.15 -13.46
N ASN A 512 14.40 -1.84 -12.25
CA ASN A 512 13.79 -0.83 -11.40
C ASN A 512 13.89 0.61 -11.96
N ALA A 513 14.66 0.84 -13.03
CA ALA A 513 14.81 2.15 -13.63
C ALA A 513 13.54 2.69 -14.31
N ALA A 514 12.58 1.81 -14.62
CA ALA A 514 11.28 2.19 -15.16
C ALA A 514 10.17 1.45 -14.44
N LEU A 515 9.25 2.18 -13.85
CA LEU A 515 8.13 1.62 -13.12
C LEU A 515 6.80 2.17 -13.64
N THR A 516 5.76 1.35 -13.62
CA THR A 516 4.38 1.76 -13.84
C THR A 516 3.61 1.65 -12.53
N VAL A 517 2.92 2.70 -12.17
CA VAL A 517 1.98 2.73 -11.05
C VAL A 517 0.57 2.71 -11.61
N PHE A 518 -0.22 1.71 -11.23
CA PHE A 518 -1.64 1.64 -11.50
C PHE A 518 -2.40 2.01 -10.24
N ARG A 519 -3.27 3.00 -10.35
CA ARG A 519 -4.23 3.26 -9.30
C ARG A 519 -5.52 2.49 -9.58
N HIS A 520 -6.09 1.91 -8.55
CA HIS A 520 -7.42 1.34 -8.59
C HIS A 520 -8.11 1.60 -7.25
N PHE A 521 -9.05 2.50 -7.27
CA PHE A 521 -9.86 3.06 -6.18
C PHE A 521 -9.11 3.25 -4.84
N ASN A 522 -9.15 2.30 -3.94
CA ASN A 522 -8.50 2.37 -2.61
C ASN A 522 -7.19 1.57 -2.52
N SER A 523 -6.61 1.26 -3.66
CA SER A 523 -5.34 0.57 -3.77
C SER A 523 -4.55 1.09 -4.95
N ALA A 524 -3.30 0.69 -5.04
CA ALA A 524 -2.48 0.85 -6.24
C ALA A 524 -1.47 -0.30 -6.32
N THR A 525 -0.90 -0.48 -7.50
CA THR A 525 0.10 -1.51 -7.77
C THR A 525 1.25 -0.91 -8.54
N VAL A 526 2.46 -1.34 -8.19
CA VAL A 526 3.70 -0.92 -8.87
C VAL A 526 4.28 -2.13 -9.58
N VAL A 527 4.50 -2.00 -10.87
CA VAL A 527 5.14 -3.02 -11.70
C VAL A 527 6.37 -2.45 -12.40
N LYS A 528 7.34 -3.30 -12.70
CA LYS A 528 8.51 -2.92 -13.52
C LYS A 528 8.09 -2.82 -14.96
N GLY A 529 8.71 -1.89 -15.70
CA GLY A 529 8.46 -1.66 -17.12
C GLY A 529 7.47 -0.54 -17.41
N LEU A 530 7.27 -0.29 -18.70
CA LEU A 530 6.37 0.73 -19.26
C LEU A 530 5.07 0.04 -19.68
N VAL A 531 4.17 -0.18 -18.74
CA VAL A 531 2.99 -1.04 -18.91
C VAL A 531 1.74 -0.18 -19.11
N GLY A 532 0.86 -0.63 -20.01
CA GLY A 532 -0.38 0.06 -20.35
C GLY A 532 -0.21 1.18 -21.36
N PRO A 533 -1.26 2.00 -21.57
CA PRO A 533 -1.21 3.14 -22.50
C PRO A 533 -0.27 4.23 -21.99
N GLU A 534 0.16 5.11 -22.89
CA GLU A 534 0.91 6.31 -22.53
C GLU A 534 0.15 7.09 -21.43
N PRO A 535 0.77 7.31 -20.26
CA PRO A 535 0.07 7.94 -19.15
C PRO A 535 -0.09 9.45 -19.35
N LYS A 536 -1.07 10.05 -18.67
CA LYS A 536 -1.25 11.50 -18.65
C LYS A 536 -0.06 12.18 -18.00
N THR A 537 0.34 11.72 -16.81
CA THR A 537 1.45 12.27 -16.02
C THR A 537 2.63 11.32 -15.95
N VAL A 538 3.81 11.89 -15.77
CA VAL A 538 5.09 11.18 -15.65
C VAL A 538 5.87 11.81 -14.49
N TRP A 539 6.48 10.97 -13.67
CA TRP A 539 7.32 11.40 -12.57
C TRP A 539 8.79 11.11 -12.85
N VAL A 540 9.65 12.09 -12.56
CA VAL A 540 11.09 11.89 -12.42
C VAL A 540 11.47 12.22 -10.98
N LEU A 541 11.82 11.20 -10.22
CA LEU A 541 12.16 11.33 -8.80
C LEU A 541 13.66 11.57 -8.61
N THR A 542 14.01 12.62 -7.88
CA THR A 542 15.37 12.79 -7.34
C THR A 542 15.44 12.19 -5.93
N TYR A 543 16.66 12.04 -5.39
CA TYR A 543 16.87 11.47 -4.06
C TYR A 543 16.05 12.21 -2.98
N SER A 544 16.05 13.52 -3.00
CA SER A 544 15.37 14.31 -1.95
C SER A 544 13.85 14.11 -1.95
N GLU A 545 13.21 13.94 -3.11
CA GLU A 545 11.79 13.60 -3.18
C GLU A 545 11.55 12.16 -2.74
N PHE A 546 12.37 11.22 -3.21
CA PHE A 546 12.21 9.79 -2.97
C PHE A 546 12.35 9.45 -1.48
N GLU A 547 13.36 9.99 -0.81
CA GLU A 547 13.59 9.84 0.64
C GLU A 547 12.45 10.49 1.46
N ARG A 548 12.00 11.71 1.08
CA ARG A 548 10.89 12.37 1.76
C ARG A 548 9.58 11.62 1.64
N ILE A 549 9.28 11.05 0.48
CA ILE A 549 8.07 10.24 0.29
C ILE A 549 8.10 9.03 1.21
N HIS A 550 9.26 8.35 1.34
CA HIS A 550 9.40 7.21 2.26
C HIS A 550 9.10 7.60 3.71
N TYR A 551 9.73 8.66 4.20
CA TYR A 551 9.52 9.12 5.59
C TYR A 551 8.16 9.79 5.81
N LEU A 552 7.51 10.27 4.78
CA LEU A 552 6.16 10.82 4.86
C LEU A 552 5.09 9.72 4.96
N LEU A 553 5.17 8.72 4.08
CA LEU A 553 4.10 7.74 3.86
C LEU A 553 4.37 6.39 4.49
N VAL A 554 5.62 6.10 4.91
CA VAL A 554 6.02 4.79 5.44
C VAL A 554 6.57 4.93 6.85
N ALA A 555 7.81 5.36 7.01
CA ALA A 555 8.48 5.36 8.32
C ALA A 555 7.90 6.36 9.32
N GLY A 556 7.40 7.50 8.85
CA GLY A 556 6.79 8.55 9.67
C GLY A 556 5.27 8.47 9.79
N PHE A 557 4.60 7.63 8.99
CA PHE A 557 3.15 7.54 8.96
C PHE A 557 2.62 6.56 10.01
N ASP A 558 1.53 6.94 10.67
CA ASP A 558 0.84 6.12 11.65
C ASP A 558 -0.64 5.94 11.27
N VAL A 559 -1.03 4.71 10.97
CA VAL A 559 -2.42 4.34 10.62
C VAL A 559 -3.40 4.50 11.79
N PHE A 560 -2.89 4.55 13.02
CA PHE A 560 -3.66 4.79 14.25
C PHE A 560 -3.72 6.28 14.64
N GLY A 561 -3.11 7.16 13.85
CA GLY A 561 -3.08 8.59 14.06
C GLY A 561 -4.43 9.26 13.81
N ASN A 562 -4.56 10.50 14.24
CA ASN A 562 -5.77 11.31 14.06
C ASN A 562 -5.88 11.90 12.63
N ILE A 563 -7.02 12.53 12.36
CA ILE A 563 -7.28 13.20 11.07
C ILE A 563 -6.23 14.28 10.74
N GLY A 564 -5.71 15.01 11.74
CA GLY A 564 -4.69 16.03 11.53
C GLY A 564 -3.38 15.44 11.00
N HIS A 565 -2.94 14.30 11.56
CA HIS A 565 -1.77 13.56 11.10
C HIS A 565 -1.94 13.10 9.64
N GLN A 566 -3.07 12.50 9.32
CA GLN A 566 -3.37 12.00 7.97
C GLN A 566 -3.48 13.13 6.94
N LEU A 567 -4.16 14.21 7.28
CA LEU A 567 -4.37 15.35 6.39
C LEU A 567 -3.07 16.09 6.08
N ASN A 568 -2.22 16.34 7.09
CA ASN A 568 -0.93 16.99 6.89
C ASN A 568 0.00 16.13 6.01
N THR A 569 -0.02 14.81 6.20
CA THR A 569 0.71 13.86 5.35
C THR A 569 0.26 13.96 3.89
N ARG A 570 -1.04 13.96 3.65
CA ARG A 570 -1.61 14.07 2.32
C ARG A 570 -1.26 15.39 1.63
N LEU A 571 -1.44 16.51 2.32
CA LEU A 571 -1.16 17.84 1.77
C LEU A 571 0.32 18.03 1.45
N TYR A 572 1.21 17.44 2.25
CA TYR A 572 2.64 17.49 1.95
C TYR A 572 3.01 16.63 0.74
N MET A 573 2.35 15.48 0.58
CA MET A 573 2.58 14.62 -0.59
C MET A 573 2.26 15.31 -1.91
N ASP A 574 1.27 16.21 -1.95
CA ASP A 574 0.98 17.00 -3.14
C ASP A 574 2.18 17.84 -3.61
N PHE A 575 2.94 18.41 -2.67
CA PHE A 575 4.16 19.15 -3.02
C PHE A 575 5.20 18.24 -3.66
N LEU A 576 5.38 17.01 -3.13
CA LEU A 576 6.34 16.04 -3.66
C LEU A 576 5.94 15.55 -5.05
N ARG A 577 4.63 15.31 -5.28
CA ARG A 577 4.10 14.99 -6.59
C ARG A 577 4.40 16.10 -7.60
N MET A 578 4.07 17.35 -7.25
CA MET A 578 4.32 18.50 -8.12
C MET A 578 5.81 18.65 -8.46
N GLN A 579 6.72 18.34 -7.52
CA GLN A 579 8.16 18.34 -7.80
C GLN A 579 8.57 17.24 -8.77
N ALA A 580 8.04 16.02 -8.61
CA ALA A 580 8.33 14.90 -9.48
C ALA A 580 7.84 15.15 -10.93
N GLU A 581 6.65 15.72 -11.07
CA GLU A 581 6.06 16.14 -12.34
C GLU A 581 6.85 17.31 -12.95
N PHE A 582 7.28 18.26 -12.14
CA PHE A 582 8.12 19.36 -12.58
C PHE A 582 9.49 18.87 -13.10
N ASN A 583 10.13 17.93 -12.40
CA ASN A 583 11.39 17.35 -12.85
C ASN A 583 11.25 16.73 -14.24
N PHE A 584 10.12 16.08 -14.52
CA PHE A 584 9.81 15.57 -15.86
C PHE A 584 9.66 16.72 -16.89
N LEU A 585 8.88 17.76 -16.57
CA LEU A 585 8.62 18.86 -17.50
C LEU A 585 9.89 19.57 -17.96
N GLN A 586 10.97 19.55 -17.17
CA GLN A 586 12.24 20.17 -17.54
C GLN A 586 12.88 19.54 -18.80
N PHE A 587 12.56 18.29 -19.11
CA PHE A 587 13.05 17.62 -20.31
C PHE A 587 12.32 18.04 -21.59
N LEU A 588 11.16 18.70 -21.49
CA LEU A 588 10.37 19.14 -22.62
C LEU A 588 10.78 20.55 -23.09
N PRO A 589 10.47 20.94 -24.35
CA PRO A 589 10.66 22.31 -24.82
C PRO A 589 9.94 23.33 -23.92
N ILE A 590 10.52 24.49 -23.67
CA ILE A 590 9.97 25.53 -22.80
C ILE A 590 8.51 25.85 -23.14
N LYS A 591 8.21 26.02 -24.45
CA LYS A 591 6.89 26.36 -24.94
C LYS A 591 5.78 25.37 -24.55
N ASP A 592 6.14 24.09 -24.29
CA ASP A 592 5.18 23.01 -24.05
C ASP A 592 4.99 22.73 -22.54
N ARG A 593 5.90 23.22 -21.68
CA ARG A 593 5.89 22.92 -20.22
C ARG A 593 4.66 23.49 -19.52
N ARG A 594 4.38 24.80 -19.68
CA ARG A 594 3.23 25.44 -19.05
C ARG A 594 1.89 24.93 -19.59
N PRO A 595 1.68 24.78 -20.89
CA PRO A 595 0.46 24.19 -21.42
C PRO A 595 0.17 22.80 -20.87
N LEU A 596 1.19 21.93 -20.77
CA LEU A 596 1.04 20.59 -20.24
C LEU A 596 0.74 20.59 -18.73
N ARG A 597 1.45 21.41 -17.93
CA ARG A 597 1.12 21.64 -16.52
C ARG A 597 -0.34 22.09 -16.37
N ASP A 598 -0.76 23.07 -17.13
CA ASP A 598 -2.12 23.65 -17.01
C ASP A 598 -3.20 22.64 -17.40
N LEU A 599 -2.90 21.74 -18.32
CA LEU A 599 -3.75 20.61 -18.65
C LEU A 599 -3.88 19.63 -17.46
N TRP A 600 -2.78 19.29 -16.80
CA TRP A 600 -2.78 18.39 -15.65
C TRP A 600 -3.52 19.00 -14.45
N TYR A 601 -3.27 20.31 -14.20
CA TYR A 601 -3.79 21.05 -13.06
C TYR A 601 -5.02 21.93 -13.42
N ARG A 602 -5.78 21.53 -14.45
CA ARG A 602 -7.00 22.27 -14.81
C ARG A 602 -7.97 22.29 -13.64
N GLY A 603 -8.51 23.48 -13.36
CA GLY A 603 -9.36 23.72 -12.19
C GLY A 603 -8.60 24.08 -10.91
N ALA A 604 -7.26 23.96 -10.86
CA ALA A 604 -6.47 24.47 -9.75
C ALA A 604 -6.33 25.99 -9.80
N PRO A 605 -6.30 26.69 -8.64
CA PRO A 605 -5.92 28.10 -8.56
C PRO A 605 -4.48 28.33 -9.07
N ASP A 606 -4.22 29.54 -9.58
CA ASP A 606 -2.89 29.89 -10.09
C ASP A 606 -1.80 29.80 -9.01
N GLU A 607 -2.14 30.12 -7.75
CA GLU A 607 -1.22 29.96 -6.62
C GLU A 607 -0.76 28.53 -6.41
N VAL A 608 -1.60 27.53 -6.70
CA VAL A 608 -1.23 26.11 -6.64
C VAL A 608 -0.33 25.76 -7.83
N LYS A 609 -0.70 26.20 -9.03
CA LYS A 609 0.08 25.93 -10.24
C LYS A 609 1.49 26.55 -10.15
N GLU A 610 1.61 27.72 -9.54
CA GLU A 610 2.90 28.42 -9.40
C GLU A 610 3.71 28.01 -8.14
N HIS A 611 3.19 27.15 -7.28
CA HIS A 611 3.88 26.77 -6.04
C HIS A 611 5.29 26.22 -6.30
N VAL A 612 5.45 25.22 -7.17
CA VAL A 612 6.77 24.69 -7.54
C VAL A 612 7.43 25.52 -8.64
N TYR A 613 6.66 25.94 -9.63
CA TYR A 613 7.19 26.59 -10.85
C TYR A 613 7.64 28.03 -10.60
N GLY A 614 7.02 28.76 -9.68
CA GLY A 614 7.42 30.10 -9.29
C GLY A 614 8.77 30.18 -8.58
N HIS A 615 9.23 29.07 -8.00
CA HIS A 615 10.55 28.97 -7.35
C HIS A 615 11.64 28.37 -8.25
N ALA A 616 11.29 27.99 -9.47
CA ALA A 616 12.19 27.29 -10.38
C ALA A 616 12.69 28.24 -11.47
N ALA A 617 13.70 29.05 -11.16
CA ALA A 617 14.32 29.99 -12.09
C ALA A 617 14.86 29.32 -13.37
N HIS A 618 15.28 28.05 -13.26
CA HIS A 618 15.76 27.24 -14.40
C HIS A 618 14.63 26.61 -15.24
N PHE A 619 13.37 26.85 -14.94
CA PHE A 619 12.22 26.36 -15.71
C PHE A 619 12.21 26.89 -17.16
N ASP A 620 12.80 28.05 -17.38
CA ASP A 620 12.92 28.69 -18.70
C ASP A 620 14.20 28.30 -19.45
N ARG A 621 14.96 27.31 -18.94
CA ARG A 621 16.13 26.77 -19.63
C ARG A 621 15.68 25.72 -20.64
N GLU A 622 16.21 25.83 -21.90
CA GLU A 622 15.92 24.83 -22.92
C GLU A 622 16.51 23.45 -22.57
N THR A 623 15.81 22.42 -23.04
CA THR A 623 16.34 21.05 -23.09
C THR A 623 17.34 20.90 -24.25
N ASP A 624 18.30 19.98 -24.06
CA ASP A 624 19.24 19.61 -25.15
C ASP A 624 18.71 18.44 -26.01
N ILE A 625 17.47 17.97 -25.74
CA ILE A 625 16.80 16.93 -26.54
C ILE A 625 16.21 17.58 -27.79
N ASN A 626 16.54 17.01 -28.95
CA ASN A 626 16.05 17.50 -30.22
C ASN A 626 14.71 16.85 -30.56
N TYR A 627 13.64 17.61 -30.45
CA TYR A 627 12.28 17.17 -30.77
C TYR A 627 11.94 17.42 -32.23
N GLN A 628 11.31 16.43 -32.86
CA GLN A 628 11.00 16.46 -34.31
C GLN A 628 9.49 16.61 -34.58
N THR A 629 8.63 16.33 -33.58
CA THR A 629 7.18 16.30 -33.76
C THR A 629 6.49 17.39 -32.95
N GLY A 630 5.17 17.58 -33.15
CA GLY A 630 4.33 18.42 -32.30
C GLY A 630 3.89 17.77 -31.00
N HIS A 631 4.38 16.56 -30.67
CA HIS A 631 4.01 15.77 -29.50
C HIS A 631 5.23 15.45 -28.62
N PRO A 632 5.87 16.47 -28.01
CA PRO A 632 7.16 16.30 -27.35
C PRO A 632 7.13 15.32 -26.17
N LYS A 633 5.99 15.17 -25.48
CA LYS A 633 5.86 14.19 -24.39
C LYS A 633 5.99 12.76 -24.92
N SER A 634 5.23 12.40 -25.94
CA SER A 634 5.28 11.05 -26.53
C SER A 634 6.67 10.78 -27.13
N GLU A 635 7.24 11.76 -27.83
CA GLU A 635 8.58 11.65 -28.42
C GLU A 635 9.67 11.46 -27.34
N PHE A 636 9.56 12.15 -26.20
CA PHE A 636 10.43 11.93 -25.05
C PHE A 636 10.30 10.51 -24.53
N LEU A 637 9.07 10.04 -24.32
CA LEU A 637 8.82 8.70 -23.77
C LEU A 637 9.30 7.61 -24.73
N ASP A 638 9.13 7.78 -26.03
CA ASP A 638 9.68 6.87 -27.04
C ASP A 638 11.22 6.86 -27.03
N GLY A 639 11.84 8.04 -26.87
CA GLY A 639 13.28 8.19 -26.74
C GLY A 639 13.82 7.47 -25.49
N LEU A 640 13.14 7.65 -24.39
CA LEU A 640 13.49 7.01 -23.12
C LEU A 640 13.24 5.49 -23.16
N ALA A 641 12.14 5.05 -23.75
CA ALA A 641 11.87 3.61 -23.95
C ALA A 641 12.98 2.93 -24.76
N ARG A 642 13.46 3.58 -25.81
CA ARG A 642 14.62 3.08 -26.60
C ARG A 642 15.90 3.00 -25.75
N ARG A 643 16.17 4.01 -24.92
CA ARG A 643 17.34 4.01 -24.02
C ARG A 643 17.27 2.89 -23.00
N LEU A 644 16.09 2.66 -22.45
CA LEU A 644 15.86 1.66 -21.40
C LEU A 644 15.56 0.26 -21.95
N ALA A 645 15.43 0.09 -23.27
CA ALA A 645 15.08 -1.19 -23.88
C ALA A 645 15.90 -2.40 -23.41
N PRO A 646 17.23 -2.28 -23.12
CA PRO A 646 18.02 -3.42 -22.65
C PRO A 646 17.58 -3.94 -21.27
N ILE A 647 16.94 -3.11 -20.44
CA ILE A 647 16.62 -3.41 -19.05
C ILE A 647 15.12 -3.41 -18.74
N VAL A 648 14.28 -2.93 -19.68
CA VAL A 648 12.83 -2.87 -19.47
C VAL A 648 12.28 -4.29 -19.34
N ASP A 649 11.59 -4.54 -18.24
CA ASP A 649 10.89 -5.80 -18.00
C ASP A 649 9.73 -5.97 -18.99
N GLN A 650 9.70 -7.08 -19.69
CA GLN A 650 8.66 -7.43 -20.68
C GLN A 650 7.64 -8.44 -20.14
N THR A 651 7.67 -8.74 -18.85
CA THR A 651 6.74 -9.69 -18.22
C THR A 651 5.29 -9.31 -18.46
N TYR A 652 5.02 -8.02 -18.54
CA TYR A 652 3.67 -7.46 -18.72
C TYR A 652 3.43 -6.93 -20.17
N ASP A 653 4.32 -7.22 -21.11
CA ASP A 653 4.08 -6.91 -22.51
C ASP A 653 3.23 -7.98 -23.17
N LEU A 654 2.04 -7.60 -23.62
CA LEU A 654 1.05 -8.52 -24.19
C LEU A 654 1.56 -9.26 -25.43
N ALA A 655 2.26 -8.56 -26.34
CA ALA A 655 2.77 -9.17 -27.55
C ALA A 655 3.93 -10.12 -27.26
N ALA A 656 4.81 -9.73 -26.34
CA ALA A 656 5.92 -10.56 -25.92
C ALA A 656 5.46 -11.84 -25.21
N VAL A 657 4.43 -11.76 -24.36
CA VAL A 657 3.87 -12.92 -23.65
C VAL A 657 3.18 -13.88 -24.63
N LEU A 658 2.27 -13.39 -25.47
CA LEU A 658 1.58 -14.22 -26.46
C LEU A 658 2.54 -14.81 -27.50
N GLY A 659 3.64 -14.14 -27.81
CA GLY A 659 4.65 -14.63 -28.74
C GLY A 659 5.58 -15.71 -28.17
N ARG A 660 5.63 -15.86 -26.84
CA ARG A 660 6.45 -16.89 -26.17
C ARG A 660 5.67 -18.14 -25.80
N ASP A 661 4.38 -18.03 -25.60
CA ASP A 661 3.53 -19.13 -25.20
C ASP A 661 3.20 -20.01 -26.41
N ALA A 662 3.51 -21.33 -26.31
CA ALA A 662 3.35 -22.28 -27.41
C ALA A 662 1.88 -22.43 -27.87
N ASP A 663 0.93 -22.22 -26.94
CA ASP A 663 -0.50 -22.36 -27.22
C ASP A 663 -1.12 -21.13 -27.87
N THR A 664 -0.45 -19.97 -27.76
CA THR A 664 -0.86 -18.68 -28.36
C THR A 664 0.05 -18.22 -29.47
N LEU A 665 1.21 -18.87 -29.67
CA LEU A 665 2.20 -18.51 -30.69
C LEU A 665 1.57 -18.52 -32.09
N GLY A 666 1.61 -17.37 -32.75
CA GLY A 666 1.05 -17.18 -34.09
C GLY A 666 -0.47 -16.89 -34.11
N ASP A 667 -1.16 -16.80 -32.97
CA ASP A 667 -2.55 -16.36 -32.91
C ASP A 667 -2.67 -14.82 -33.04
N ALA A 668 -2.42 -14.32 -34.26
CA ALA A 668 -2.49 -12.87 -34.54
C ALA A 668 -3.90 -12.29 -34.31
N THR A 669 -4.94 -13.12 -34.38
CA THR A 669 -6.32 -12.69 -34.10
C THR A 669 -6.56 -12.45 -32.62
N LEU A 670 -6.03 -13.30 -31.74
CA LEU A 670 -6.09 -13.10 -30.29
C LEU A 670 -5.39 -11.81 -29.89
N LEU A 671 -4.17 -11.61 -30.37
CA LEU A 671 -3.40 -10.39 -30.08
C LEU A 671 -4.15 -9.15 -30.57
N THR A 672 -4.70 -9.19 -31.81
CA THR A 672 -5.46 -8.06 -32.37
C THR A 672 -6.71 -7.75 -31.56
N ASP A 673 -7.48 -8.77 -31.18
CA ASP A 673 -8.70 -8.62 -30.37
C ASP A 673 -8.36 -8.00 -29.00
N LEU A 674 -7.31 -8.47 -28.32
CA LEU A 674 -6.89 -7.93 -27.00
C LEU A 674 -6.29 -6.53 -27.11
N GLN A 675 -5.51 -6.24 -28.17
CA GLN A 675 -5.01 -4.87 -28.42
C GLN A 675 -6.15 -3.90 -28.72
N SER A 676 -7.27 -4.37 -29.28
CA SER A 676 -8.46 -3.53 -29.51
C SER A 676 -9.03 -3.01 -28.19
N LEU A 677 -9.04 -3.84 -27.14
CA LEU A 677 -9.43 -3.42 -25.79
C LEU A 677 -8.48 -2.34 -25.23
N ALA A 678 -7.18 -2.54 -25.36
CA ALA A 678 -6.17 -1.60 -24.85
C ALA A 678 -6.22 -0.21 -25.53
N ARG A 679 -6.90 -0.11 -26.69
CA ARG A 679 -7.09 1.17 -27.40
C ARG A 679 -8.35 1.91 -26.96
N LEU A 680 -9.23 1.29 -26.17
CA LEU A 680 -10.47 1.91 -25.72
C LEU A 680 -10.19 3.13 -24.83
N ARG A 681 -10.98 4.16 -25.03
CA ARG A 681 -10.92 5.44 -24.32
C ARG A 681 -12.34 5.94 -24.05
N GLY A 682 -12.50 6.71 -22.97
CA GLY A 682 -13.69 7.49 -22.74
C GLY A 682 -14.63 6.97 -21.69
N ALA A 683 -15.76 7.64 -21.54
CA ALA A 683 -16.70 7.46 -20.44
C ALA A 683 -17.34 6.07 -20.36
N SER A 684 -17.47 5.36 -21.47
CA SER A 684 -18.02 4.00 -21.52
C SER A 684 -17.22 3.01 -20.65
N LEU A 685 -15.92 3.23 -20.49
CA LEU A 685 -15.07 2.42 -19.61
C LEU A 685 -15.49 2.54 -18.13
N GLY A 686 -16.22 3.60 -17.75
CA GLY A 686 -16.77 3.76 -16.41
C GLY A 686 -17.71 2.62 -15.97
N TYR A 687 -18.29 1.90 -16.91
CA TYR A 687 -19.16 0.74 -16.62
C TYR A 687 -18.35 -0.51 -16.25
N LEU A 688 -17.07 -0.60 -16.64
CA LEU A 688 -16.21 -1.72 -16.25
C LEU A 688 -15.79 -1.62 -14.77
N PRO A 689 -15.57 -2.76 -14.11
CA PRO A 689 -14.85 -2.81 -12.84
C PRO A 689 -13.47 -2.14 -12.95
N GLU A 690 -12.96 -1.63 -11.84
CA GLU A 690 -11.62 -1.03 -11.85
C GLU A 690 -10.52 -2.04 -12.12
N THR A 691 -10.67 -3.25 -11.57
CA THR A 691 -9.71 -4.34 -11.76
C THR A 691 -10.48 -5.64 -11.98
N ALA A 692 -10.35 -6.26 -13.13
CA ALA A 692 -10.98 -7.54 -13.41
C ALA A 692 -9.97 -8.54 -13.95
N ILE A 693 -10.08 -9.79 -13.55
CA ILE A 693 -9.31 -10.88 -14.14
C ILE A 693 -10.09 -11.44 -15.32
N LEU A 694 -9.43 -11.51 -16.47
CA LEU A 694 -9.91 -12.17 -17.67
C LEU A 694 -9.17 -13.49 -17.85
N ARG A 695 -9.86 -14.58 -17.65
CA ARG A 695 -9.39 -15.91 -17.99
C ARG A 695 -9.86 -16.27 -19.39
N ILE A 696 -8.94 -16.61 -20.28
CA ILE A 696 -9.25 -17.13 -21.62
C ILE A 696 -8.94 -18.61 -21.64
N ASP A 697 -9.98 -19.43 -21.86
CA ASP A 697 -9.84 -20.87 -22.01
C ASP A 697 -9.39 -21.16 -23.44
N LEU A 698 -8.11 -21.52 -23.62
CA LEU A 698 -7.51 -21.86 -24.89
C LEU A 698 -8.04 -23.23 -25.39
N ALA A 699 -7.96 -23.47 -26.70
CA ALA A 699 -8.38 -24.73 -27.27
C ALA A 699 -7.53 -25.94 -26.81
N ARG A 700 -6.31 -25.69 -26.43
CA ARG A 700 -5.34 -26.63 -25.85
C ARG A 700 -4.50 -25.86 -24.82
N GLY A 701 -3.86 -26.62 -23.92
CA GLY A 701 -2.96 -26.05 -22.91
C GLY A 701 -3.65 -25.45 -21.69
N SER A 702 -2.91 -24.60 -20.98
CA SER A 702 -3.38 -23.91 -19.78
C SER A 702 -4.18 -22.66 -20.14
N PRO A 703 -5.13 -22.22 -19.31
CA PRO A 703 -5.81 -20.96 -19.51
C PRO A 703 -4.84 -19.78 -19.49
N LEU A 704 -5.06 -18.80 -20.35
CA LEU A 704 -4.38 -17.52 -20.31
C LEU A 704 -5.11 -16.60 -19.32
N TYR A 705 -4.35 -15.99 -18.39
CA TYR A 705 -4.86 -15.01 -17.45
C TYR A 705 -4.35 -13.62 -17.81
N LEU A 706 -5.25 -12.67 -17.82
CA LEU A 706 -4.98 -11.25 -18.06
C LEU A 706 -5.68 -10.44 -16.98
N THR A 707 -5.09 -9.29 -16.61
CA THR A 707 -5.77 -8.29 -15.80
C THR A 707 -6.23 -7.13 -16.67
N LEU A 708 -7.50 -6.81 -16.59
CA LEU A 708 -8.08 -5.59 -17.14
C LEU A 708 -8.04 -4.51 -16.05
N VAL A 709 -7.27 -3.45 -16.24
CA VAL A 709 -7.21 -2.32 -15.31
C VAL A 709 -7.82 -1.10 -15.97
N ARG A 710 -8.94 -0.64 -15.43
CA ARG A 710 -9.54 0.63 -15.82
C ARG A 710 -8.78 1.77 -15.16
N ASN A 711 -8.07 2.56 -15.96
CA ASN A 711 -7.39 3.76 -15.47
C ASN A 711 -8.37 4.93 -15.50
N SER A 712 -8.79 5.38 -14.33
CA SER A 712 -9.74 6.49 -14.20
C SER A 712 -9.02 7.81 -14.42
N GLY A 713 -9.46 8.62 -15.39
CA GLY A 713 -8.91 9.94 -15.63
C GLY A 713 -9.33 10.94 -14.54
N HIS A 714 -8.38 11.73 -14.03
CA HIS A 714 -8.60 12.77 -13.03
C HIS A 714 -7.85 14.05 -13.38
N SER A 715 -8.29 15.20 -12.86
CA SER A 715 -7.45 16.39 -12.78
C SER A 715 -6.53 16.31 -11.55
N ASN A 716 -5.29 16.81 -11.65
CA ASN A 716 -4.30 16.73 -10.57
C ASN A 716 -4.54 17.76 -9.45
N VAL A 717 -5.78 18.13 -9.20
CA VAL A 717 -6.17 19.05 -8.14
C VAL A 717 -6.49 18.24 -6.89
N SER A 718 -5.72 18.40 -5.83
CA SER A 718 -6.05 17.75 -4.56
C SER A 718 -7.39 18.23 -4.03
N SER A 719 -8.30 17.29 -3.85
CA SER A 719 -9.56 17.51 -3.16
C SER A 719 -9.58 16.69 -1.87
N ILE A 720 -9.82 17.35 -0.76
CA ILE A 720 -9.86 16.68 0.55
C ILE A 720 -11.17 15.90 0.71
N PHE A 721 -12.27 16.35 0.09
CA PHE A 721 -13.61 15.84 0.39
C PHE A 721 -14.49 15.48 -0.83
N LYS A 722 -14.04 15.69 -2.05
CA LYS A 722 -14.86 15.46 -3.25
C LYS A 722 -14.00 14.96 -4.39
N GLU A 723 -13.42 13.80 -4.21
CA GLU A 723 -12.56 13.21 -5.23
C GLU A 723 -13.31 12.94 -6.53
N GLU A 724 -14.57 12.51 -6.43
CA GLU A 724 -15.44 12.24 -7.59
C GLU A 724 -15.62 13.48 -8.49
N SER A 725 -15.55 14.68 -7.92
CA SER A 725 -15.67 15.93 -8.71
C SER A 725 -14.48 16.17 -9.65
N ARG A 726 -13.40 15.42 -9.50
CA ARG A 726 -12.17 15.53 -10.31
C ARG A 726 -12.07 14.47 -11.39
N ILE A 727 -12.97 13.50 -11.37
CA ILE A 727 -13.01 12.43 -12.37
C ILE A 727 -13.30 13.04 -13.74
N LEU A 728 -12.56 12.60 -14.74
CA LEU A 728 -12.67 13.02 -16.14
C LEU A 728 -13.03 11.81 -17.00
N PRO A 729 -14.30 11.43 -17.09
CA PRO A 729 -14.71 10.18 -17.75
C PRO A 729 -14.25 10.08 -19.22
N ALA A 730 -14.14 11.23 -19.92
CA ALA A 730 -13.64 11.24 -21.29
C ALA A 730 -12.17 10.81 -21.42
N GLU A 731 -11.41 10.82 -20.32
CA GLU A 731 -9.99 10.45 -20.27
C GLU A 731 -9.74 9.04 -19.70
N HIS A 732 -10.78 8.30 -19.39
CA HIS A 732 -10.61 6.90 -18.97
C HIS A 732 -9.89 6.10 -20.04
N THR A 733 -9.00 5.21 -19.62
CA THR A 733 -8.27 4.28 -20.49
C THR A 733 -8.36 2.86 -19.93
N LEU A 734 -8.03 1.87 -20.74
CA LEU A 734 -8.01 0.48 -20.33
C LEU A 734 -6.62 -0.10 -20.55
N SER A 735 -6.05 -0.70 -19.52
CA SER A 735 -4.84 -1.52 -19.65
C SER A 735 -5.25 -2.98 -19.69
N VAL A 736 -4.68 -3.72 -20.63
CA VAL A 736 -4.82 -5.18 -20.78
C VAL A 736 -3.45 -5.79 -20.50
N VAL A 737 -3.28 -6.37 -19.34
CA VAL A 737 -1.97 -6.75 -18.83
C VAL A 737 -1.91 -8.26 -18.61
N PRO A 738 -0.91 -8.97 -19.16
CA PRO A 738 -0.71 -10.38 -18.90
C PRO A 738 -0.53 -10.68 -17.40
N GLY A 739 -1.09 -11.81 -16.94
CA GLY A 739 -0.98 -12.25 -15.55
C GLY A 739 -1.87 -11.45 -14.59
N PHE A 740 -1.40 -11.31 -13.36
CA PHE A 740 -2.14 -10.74 -12.25
C PHE A 740 -1.54 -9.38 -11.86
N ILE A 741 -2.37 -8.36 -11.89
CA ILE A 741 -2.04 -7.02 -11.41
C ILE A 741 -3.02 -6.67 -10.28
N GLY A 742 -2.46 -6.19 -9.16
CA GLY A 742 -3.25 -5.80 -8.01
C GLY A 742 -3.41 -6.90 -6.95
N ALA A 743 -3.84 -6.47 -5.79
CA ALA A 743 -3.98 -7.33 -4.62
C ALA A 743 -5.38 -7.95 -4.49
N TYR A 744 -6.31 -7.54 -5.35
CA TYR A 744 -7.70 -8.01 -5.37
C TYR A 744 -8.26 -8.01 -6.80
N THR A 745 -9.39 -8.67 -6.99
CA THR A 745 -10.17 -8.53 -8.19
C THR A 745 -11.60 -8.09 -7.86
N ASN A 746 -12.14 -7.19 -8.68
CA ASN A 746 -13.56 -6.80 -8.59
C ASN A 746 -14.46 -7.76 -9.38
N ALA A 747 -13.95 -8.40 -10.42
CA ALA A 747 -14.68 -9.38 -11.23
C ALA A 747 -13.73 -10.42 -11.83
N LEU A 748 -14.27 -11.61 -12.10
CA LEU A 748 -13.63 -12.68 -12.87
C LEU A 748 -14.48 -12.97 -14.11
N TYR A 749 -13.90 -12.73 -15.29
CA TYR A 749 -14.48 -13.17 -16.57
C TYR A 749 -13.85 -14.47 -17.02
N ILE A 750 -14.67 -15.39 -17.53
CA ILE A 750 -14.22 -16.66 -18.14
C ILE A 750 -14.72 -16.67 -19.58
N VAL A 751 -13.79 -16.64 -20.52
CA VAL A 751 -14.09 -16.48 -21.94
C VAL A 751 -13.43 -17.60 -22.74
N PRO A 752 -14.18 -18.49 -23.38
CA PRO A 752 -13.62 -19.43 -24.36
C PRO A 752 -12.90 -18.69 -25.48
N ARG A 753 -11.77 -19.22 -25.97
CA ARG A 753 -11.00 -18.60 -27.05
C ARG A 753 -11.85 -18.19 -28.27
N SER A 754 -12.82 -19.01 -28.63
CA SER A 754 -13.75 -18.77 -29.74
C SER A 754 -14.69 -17.57 -29.55
N LEU A 755 -14.88 -17.14 -28.30
CA LEU A 755 -15.76 -16.01 -27.93
C LEU A 755 -15.01 -14.74 -27.59
N VAL A 756 -13.66 -14.71 -27.65
CA VAL A 756 -12.88 -13.51 -27.30
C VAL A 756 -13.31 -12.30 -28.11
N ARG A 757 -13.49 -12.42 -29.42
CA ARG A 757 -13.99 -11.32 -30.25
C ARG A 757 -15.35 -10.82 -29.82
N ARG A 758 -16.26 -11.71 -29.44
CA ARG A 758 -17.57 -11.32 -28.92
C ARG A 758 -17.45 -10.56 -27.61
N PHE A 759 -16.61 -11.03 -26.70
CA PHE A 759 -16.31 -10.35 -25.45
C PHE A 759 -15.71 -8.94 -25.69
N THR A 760 -14.69 -8.82 -26.55
CA THR A 760 -14.06 -7.53 -26.84
C THR A 760 -15.02 -6.55 -27.52
N THR A 761 -15.92 -7.05 -28.41
CA THR A 761 -16.97 -6.26 -29.03
C THR A 761 -18.00 -5.79 -28.02
N ALA A 762 -18.42 -6.65 -27.09
CA ALA A 762 -19.37 -6.30 -26.05
C ALA A 762 -18.79 -5.23 -25.11
N VAL A 763 -17.49 -5.35 -24.71
CA VAL A 763 -16.80 -4.33 -23.91
C VAL A 763 -16.71 -2.99 -24.66
N ALA A 764 -16.37 -3.01 -25.95
CA ALA A 764 -16.29 -1.80 -26.75
C ALA A 764 -17.66 -1.12 -26.96
N GLY A 765 -18.76 -1.91 -26.90
CA GLY A 765 -20.13 -1.44 -27.07
C GLY A 765 -20.82 -0.97 -25.80
N LEU A 766 -20.16 -0.98 -24.63
CA LEU A 766 -20.77 -0.56 -23.37
C LEU A 766 -21.23 0.91 -23.45
N ALA A 767 -22.51 1.15 -23.14
CA ALA A 767 -23.13 2.47 -23.12
C ALA A 767 -24.03 2.66 -21.89
N SER A 768 -24.33 1.59 -21.15
CA SER A 768 -25.22 1.60 -19.99
C SER A 768 -24.88 0.49 -18.99
N GLU A 769 -25.41 0.59 -17.77
CA GLU A 769 -25.37 -0.50 -16.78
C GLU A 769 -26.08 -1.76 -17.28
N SER A 770 -27.08 -1.64 -18.16
CA SER A 770 -27.75 -2.79 -18.77
C SER A 770 -26.82 -3.58 -19.68
N ASP A 771 -26.02 -2.88 -20.50
CA ASP A 771 -25.04 -3.54 -21.38
C ASP A 771 -23.97 -4.27 -20.56
N TYR A 772 -23.55 -3.65 -19.44
CA TYR A 772 -22.63 -4.33 -18.52
C TYR A 772 -23.29 -5.55 -17.86
N ALA A 773 -24.57 -5.46 -17.47
CA ALA A 773 -25.28 -6.58 -16.87
C ALA A 773 -25.42 -7.77 -17.87
N GLU A 774 -25.58 -7.49 -19.18
CA GLU A 774 -25.56 -8.51 -20.23
C GLU A 774 -24.17 -9.13 -20.37
N LEU A 775 -23.12 -8.34 -20.48
CA LEU A 775 -21.73 -8.79 -20.47
C LEU A 775 -21.44 -9.68 -19.27
N ALA A 776 -21.80 -9.22 -18.07
CA ALA A 776 -21.58 -9.97 -16.83
C ALA A 776 -22.40 -11.27 -16.78
N SER A 777 -23.61 -11.27 -17.31
CA SER A 777 -24.45 -12.48 -17.33
C SER A 777 -23.87 -13.60 -18.23
N GLU A 778 -23.14 -13.19 -19.27
CA GLU A 778 -22.56 -14.16 -20.23
C GLU A 778 -21.16 -14.63 -19.77
N PHE A 779 -20.31 -13.73 -19.24
CA PHE A 779 -18.90 -14.02 -19.03
C PHE A 779 -18.43 -13.93 -17.58
N ALA A 780 -19.14 -13.23 -16.68
CA ALA A 780 -18.67 -13.03 -15.32
C ALA A 780 -19.11 -14.13 -14.36
N ILE A 781 -18.26 -14.47 -13.43
CA ILE A 781 -18.60 -15.29 -12.26
C ILE A 781 -19.13 -14.35 -11.18
N ARG A 782 -20.45 -14.33 -10.97
CA ARG A 782 -21.05 -13.51 -9.92
C ARG A 782 -20.72 -14.05 -8.53
N ARG A 783 -20.66 -13.17 -7.52
CA ARG A 783 -20.42 -13.56 -6.12
C ARG A 783 -21.48 -14.51 -5.56
N THR A 784 -22.69 -14.53 -6.13
CA THR A 784 -23.79 -15.42 -5.78
C THR A 784 -23.77 -16.76 -6.53
N ASN A 785 -22.78 -16.98 -7.40
CA ASN A 785 -22.68 -18.26 -8.13
C ASN A 785 -22.49 -19.43 -7.15
N PRO A 786 -23.30 -20.49 -7.18
CA PRO A 786 -23.16 -21.62 -6.25
C PRO A 786 -21.77 -22.27 -6.26
N ASN A 787 -21.06 -22.19 -7.38
CA ASN A 787 -19.71 -22.71 -7.54
C ASN A 787 -18.62 -21.64 -7.34
N PHE A 788 -18.95 -20.48 -6.74
CA PHE A 788 -18.02 -19.37 -6.59
C PHE A 788 -16.68 -19.81 -5.99
N TRP A 789 -16.70 -20.57 -4.91
CA TRP A 789 -15.49 -21.01 -4.22
C TRP A 789 -14.58 -21.86 -5.10
N ARG A 790 -15.14 -22.72 -5.97
CA ARG A 790 -14.36 -23.49 -6.94
C ARG A 790 -13.63 -22.58 -7.93
N TYR A 791 -14.28 -21.51 -8.40
CA TYR A 791 -13.64 -20.53 -9.28
C TYR A 791 -12.59 -19.72 -8.54
N ALA A 792 -12.87 -19.31 -7.30
CA ALA A 792 -11.93 -18.61 -6.44
C ALA A 792 -10.69 -19.46 -6.15
N ASP A 793 -10.84 -20.74 -5.84
CA ASP A 793 -9.72 -21.67 -5.62
C ASP A 793 -8.85 -21.82 -6.88
N THR A 794 -9.48 -21.92 -8.05
CA THR A 794 -8.77 -21.96 -9.34
C THR A 794 -8.01 -20.66 -9.59
N LEU A 795 -8.60 -19.52 -9.26
CA LEU A 795 -7.97 -18.20 -9.39
C LEU A 795 -6.75 -18.09 -8.47
N GLN A 796 -6.89 -18.45 -7.20
CA GLN A 796 -5.79 -18.43 -6.23
C GLN A 796 -4.64 -19.37 -6.64
N ALA A 797 -4.97 -20.56 -7.11
CA ALA A 797 -3.97 -21.52 -7.60
C ALA A 797 -3.22 -20.98 -8.84
N ALA A 798 -3.92 -20.33 -9.77
CA ALA A 798 -3.30 -19.72 -10.94
C ALA A 798 -2.40 -18.54 -10.55
N HIS A 799 -2.85 -17.71 -9.63
CA HIS A 799 -2.04 -16.62 -9.07
C HIS A 799 -0.77 -17.14 -8.40
N ALA A 800 -0.88 -18.12 -7.53
CA ALA A 800 0.27 -18.76 -6.89
C ALA A 800 1.25 -19.37 -7.90
N ALA A 801 0.74 -20.04 -8.94
CA ALA A 801 1.57 -20.63 -9.99
C ALA A 801 2.30 -19.57 -10.81
N SER A 802 1.64 -18.45 -11.15
CA SER A 802 2.22 -17.35 -11.95
C SER A 802 3.37 -16.63 -11.23
N THR A 803 3.36 -16.68 -9.92
CA THR A 803 4.33 -16.02 -9.05
C THR A 803 5.34 -17.00 -8.42
N GLY A 804 5.27 -18.27 -8.81
CA GLY A 804 6.11 -19.33 -8.22
C GLY A 804 5.85 -19.55 -6.73
N GLY A 805 4.62 -19.26 -6.25
CA GLY A 805 4.21 -19.40 -4.86
C GLY A 805 4.75 -18.29 -3.92
N PHE A 806 5.15 -17.15 -4.47
CA PHE A 806 5.89 -16.13 -3.73
C PHE A 806 5.08 -14.90 -3.33
N HIS A 807 3.83 -14.82 -3.68
CA HIS A 807 2.93 -13.73 -3.34
C HIS A 807 1.88 -14.16 -2.32
N GLY A 808 1.28 -13.16 -1.68
CA GLY A 808 0.20 -13.38 -0.76
C GLY A 808 -1.11 -13.81 -1.44
N LEU A 809 -2.12 -14.16 -0.65
CA LEU A 809 -3.45 -14.47 -1.15
C LEU A 809 -4.13 -13.22 -1.72
N LEU A 810 -4.81 -13.37 -2.86
CA LEU A 810 -5.67 -12.33 -3.41
C LEU A 810 -6.85 -12.07 -2.47
N ASP A 811 -7.15 -10.79 -2.24
CA ASP A 811 -8.28 -10.36 -1.45
C ASP A 811 -9.57 -10.38 -2.28
N LEU A 812 -10.62 -11.03 -1.77
CA LEU A 812 -11.95 -11.11 -2.41
C LEU A 812 -12.96 -10.13 -1.79
N SER A 813 -12.57 -9.35 -0.76
CA SER A 813 -13.49 -8.40 -0.12
C SER A 813 -14.01 -7.31 -1.07
N ARG A 814 -13.29 -7.08 -2.17
CA ARG A 814 -13.62 -6.08 -3.20
C ARG A 814 -14.35 -6.66 -4.41
N TYR A 815 -14.70 -7.93 -4.37
CA TYR A 815 -15.48 -8.56 -5.45
C TYR A 815 -16.86 -7.89 -5.56
N GLU A 816 -17.19 -7.37 -6.74
CA GLU A 816 -18.41 -6.56 -6.94
C GLU A 816 -19.70 -7.39 -6.86
N ASN A 817 -20.79 -6.71 -6.56
CA ASN A 817 -22.13 -7.26 -6.55
C ASN A 817 -22.88 -6.78 -7.81
N ARG A 818 -22.39 -7.19 -8.98
CA ARG A 818 -22.94 -6.77 -10.28
C ARG A 818 -23.17 -7.92 -11.22
#